data_03e46133f042eeca54841eee4b9c8b5f
#
_entry.id   03e46133f042eeca54841eee4b9c8b5f
#
_cell.length_a   1.000
_cell.length_b   1.000
_cell.length_c   1.000
_cell.angle_alpha   90.00
_cell.angle_beta   90.00
_cell.angle_gamma   90.00
#
_symmetry.space_group_name_H-M   'P 1'
#
loop_
_entity.id
_entity.type
_entity.pdbx_description
1 polymer ?
#
loop_
_entity_poly.entity_id
_entity_poly.type
_entity_poly.pdbx_seq_one_letter_code
_entity_poly.pdbx_strand_id
1 'polypeptide(L)'
;MKSKWSDEDANRTIARYAQQGVNADIALRVYTSQLLGRDPALVLHGGGNTSVKTSVPDHLGRPTNVLCVKGSGWDMAEIEPAGLPAVRLEPIVELRALAKLSDEDMVNLQRVNLLDSAAPNPSVETLLHAFLPHKFIDHTHSTAVLAVSDQPDGDALCREVYGKRMGHVPYIMPGFLLAKRAAEVFEEDPSVEGLILEKHGIFTFGDTAKQAYERMIDKVTLAEDRLQKGRKAVFAPAALPKTLALASAIAPILRGLAAHCDGKKLHRMVFDFRSNPAILNYVNGKDLARYAQVGVVTPDHTIRTKNTPLIVPAPDAENIAAFRDGAAKAFAEFTARYHDYFRRNNAHQDPKKVELDAVPRVILVPGVGLFGVGASKSAAKIASDIAENTIQTITDAEAIGCYECLSEGDLFDMEYWSLEQAKLGKGKEAKLARHVVVVTGGAGGIGQATAQAFKRKGAEVAILDLAGDALTAAAKLLKCAAVPCDVTDAAAVKTAFAKVAETFGGVDIVVSNAGKAWQGKIGTVDEQTIRDSFELNFYGHQRVAQAAVEVMSKQGFGGVLLFNVSKQALNPGPNFGPYGLPKAAALALMRQYAIDHGAEGIRANAVNADRIRSGLLTDSMIAERSKARGLTEQDYMGGNLLAREVTADDVAQAFVNMALADKTTGAILTVDGGNIAAAPR
;
A
#
# COMPACT_ATOMS: atom_id res chain seq x y z
N MET A 1 -15.69 21.72 -10.83
CA MET A 1 -15.97 20.95 -9.59
C MET A 1 -17.27 21.43 -8.95
N LYS A 2 -17.96 20.60 -8.13
CA LYS A 2 -19.19 21.03 -7.43
C LYS A 2 -18.98 20.99 -5.93
N SER A 3 -19.47 21.99 -5.22
CA SER A 3 -19.49 21.98 -3.76
C SER A 3 -20.27 20.78 -3.21
N LYS A 4 -19.71 20.17 -2.18
CA LYS A 4 -20.32 19.10 -1.39
C LYS A 4 -20.73 19.57 0.01
N TRP A 5 -20.71 20.89 0.25
CA TRP A 5 -21.16 21.48 1.52
C TRP A 5 -22.64 21.22 1.76
N SER A 6 -22.98 20.82 2.98
CA SER A 6 -24.34 20.69 3.47
C SER A 6 -24.43 21.35 4.85
N ASP A 7 -25.34 22.32 5.01
CA ASP A 7 -25.54 22.97 6.31
C ASP A 7 -26.08 21.96 7.36
N GLU A 8 -26.86 20.95 6.93
CA GLU A 8 -27.35 19.88 7.78
C GLU A 8 -26.18 19.01 8.31
N ASP A 9 -25.26 18.57 7.42
CA ASP A 9 -24.11 17.77 7.80
C ASP A 9 -23.13 18.56 8.67
N ALA A 10 -22.93 19.85 8.40
CA ALA A 10 -22.14 20.73 9.24
C ALA A 10 -22.70 20.82 10.66
N ASN A 11 -24.03 21.07 10.80
CA ASN A 11 -24.68 21.13 12.10
C ASN A 11 -24.66 19.78 12.82
N ARG A 12 -24.84 18.66 12.13
CA ARG A 12 -24.73 17.31 12.68
C ARG A 12 -23.31 17.03 13.20
N THR A 13 -22.30 17.49 12.48
CA THR A 13 -20.90 17.35 12.90
C THR A 13 -20.59 18.17 14.14
N ILE A 14 -21.09 19.42 14.23
CA ILE A 14 -20.98 20.25 15.43
C ILE A 14 -21.65 19.54 16.61
N ALA A 15 -22.88 19.06 16.46
CA ALA A 15 -23.62 18.38 17.54
C ALA A 15 -22.91 17.10 18.01
N ARG A 16 -22.36 16.33 17.06
CA ARG A 16 -21.58 15.11 17.38
C ARG A 16 -20.38 15.41 18.26
N TYR A 17 -19.58 16.40 17.90
CA TYR A 17 -18.33 16.71 18.61
C TYR A 17 -18.53 17.56 19.86
N ALA A 18 -19.63 18.34 19.95
CA ALA A 18 -20.00 19.05 21.17
C ALA A 18 -20.18 18.08 22.37
N GLN A 19 -20.69 16.88 22.12
CA GLN A 19 -20.81 15.82 23.14
C GLN A 19 -19.44 15.35 23.68
N GLN A 20 -18.36 15.63 22.94
CA GLN A 20 -16.97 15.31 23.33
C GLN A 20 -16.22 16.53 23.86
N GLY A 21 -16.90 17.66 24.09
CA GLY A 21 -16.30 18.92 24.55
C GLY A 21 -15.52 19.68 23.48
N VAL A 22 -15.66 19.33 22.21
CA VAL A 22 -15.00 20.03 21.10
C VAL A 22 -15.83 21.24 20.67
N ASN A 23 -15.18 22.39 20.51
CA ASN A 23 -15.89 23.60 20.06
C ASN A 23 -16.34 23.51 18.59
N ALA A 24 -17.30 24.36 18.21
CA ALA A 24 -17.90 24.38 16.87
C ALA A 24 -16.88 24.67 15.75
N ASP A 25 -15.89 25.50 16.01
CA ASP A 25 -14.88 25.86 15.00
C ASP A 25 -14.03 24.64 14.59
N ILE A 26 -13.57 23.86 15.59
CA ILE A 26 -12.80 22.63 15.36
C ILE A 26 -13.69 21.58 14.69
N ALA A 27 -14.95 21.43 15.11
CA ALA A 27 -15.91 20.52 14.49
C ALA A 27 -16.14 20.85 13.00
N LEU A 28 -16.32 22.13 12.66
CA LEU A 28 -16.44 22.59 11.28
C LEU A 28 -15.14 22.40 10.49
N ARG A 29 -13.98 22.57 11.15
CA ARG A 29 -12.69 22.32 10.50
C ARG A 29 -12.50 20.83 10.14
N VAL A 30 -12.91 19.92 11.02
CA VAL A 30 -12.94 18.48 10.70
C VAL A 30 -13.84 18.22 9.50
N TYR A 31 -15.05 18.76 9.50
CA TYR A 31 -16.02 18.58 8.42
C TYR A 31 -15.46 19.00 7.06
N THR A 32 -14.95 20.23 6.95
CA THR A 32 -14.41 20.74 5.69
C THR A 32 -13.11 20.04 5.27
N SER A 33 -12.26 19.65 6.23
CA SER A 33 -11.07 18.83 5.94
C SER A 33 -11.45 17.50 5.31
N GLN A 34 -12.48 16.84 5.84
CA GLN A 34 -12.99 15.58 5.28
C GLN A 34 -13.62 15.77 3.89
N LEU A 35 -14.30 16.89 3.64
CA LEU A 35 -14.84 17.20 2.30
C LEU A 35 -13.72 17.34 1.27
N LEU A 36 -12.63 18.04 1.63
CA LEU A 36 -11.46 18.19 0.77
C LEU A 36 -10.69 16.86 0.59
N GLY A 37 -10.40 16.19 1.69
CA GLY A 37 -9.58 14.97 1.70
C GLY A 37 -10.22 13.76 1.01
N ARG A 38 -11.55 13.72 0.90
CA ARG A 38 -12.29 12.64 0.20
C ARG A 38 -12.34 12.83 -1.31
N ASP A 39 -11.79 13.91 -1.82
CA ASP A 39 -11.72 14.16 -3.26
C ASP A 39 -10.26 14.05 -3.74
N PRO A 40 -9.89 12.96 -4.43
CA PRO A 40 -8.50 12.73 -4.86
C PRO A 40 -8.02 13.76 -5.90
N ALA A 41 -8.91 14.52 -6.51
CA ALA A 41 -8.54 15.66 -7.38
C ALA A 41 -8.07 16.89 -6.58
N LEU A 42 -8.28 16.89 -5.26
CA LEU A 42 -7.87 17.98 -4.36
C LEU A 42 -6.68 17.57 -3.49
N VAL A 43 -6.75 16.36 -2.89
CA VAL A 43 -5.77 15.92 -1.90
C VAL A 43 -5.53 14.41 -2.01
N LEU A 44 -4.27 13.98 -1.88
CA LEU A 44 -3.87 12.57 -1.80
C LEU A 44 -2.92 12.33 -0.61
N HIS A 45 -3.14 11.22 0.11
CA HIS A 45 -2.18 10.56 1.02
C HIS A 45 -1.35 11.49 1.93
N GLY A 46 -2.00 12.41 2.60
CA GLY A 46 -1.33 13.29 3.54
C GLY A 46 -0.76 14.58 2.94
N GLY A 47 -0.88 14.79 1.63
CA GLY A 47 -0.69 16.08 0.98
C GLY A 47 -1.72 17.08 1.45
N GLY A 48 -1.44 18.38 1.27
CA GLY A 48 -2.33 19.46 1.73
C GLY A 48 -2.55 19.46 3.24
N ASN A 49 -3.14 20.52 3.73
CA ASN A 49 -3.51 20.66 5.15
C ASN A 49 -4.55 21.78 5.34
N THR A 50 -5.08 21.84 6.54
CA THR A 50 -6.13 22.78 6.89
C THR A 50 -5.94 23.25 8.32
N SER A 51 -6.41 24.47 8.62
CA SER A 51 -6.36 25.00 9.97
C SER A 51 -7.57 25.84 10.34
N VAL A 52 -7.72 26.05 11.65
CA VAL A 52 -8.63 27.05 12.22
C VAL A 52 -7.98 27.77 13.39
N LYS A 53 -8.10 29.08 13.45
CA LYS A 53 -7.78 29.91 14.61
C LYS A 53 -9.01 30.00 15.51
N THR A 54 -8.87 29.62 16.76
CA THR A 54 -9.97 29.61 17.74
C THR A 54 -9.43 29.75 19.15
N SER A 55 -10.31 29.84 20.14
CA SER A 55 -9.94 29.81 21.55
C SER A 55 -10.39 28.51 22.19
N VAL A 56 -9.47 27.89 22.93
CA VAL A 56 -9.75 26.69 23.73
C VAL A 56 -9.23 26.88 25.15
N PRO A 57 -9.79 26.18 26.16
CA PRO A 57 -9.25 26.26 27.52
C PRO A 57 -7.88 25.56 27.59
N ASP A 58 -6.94 26.19 28.30
CA ASP A 58 -5.70 25.54 28.72
C ASP A 58 -5.93 24.56 29.88
N HIS A 59 -4.87 23.92 30.37
CA HIS A 59 -4.94 22.98 31.52
C HIS A 59 -5.43 23.63 32.82
N LEU A 60 -5.46 24.96 32.91
CA LEU A 60 -5.97 25.72 34.05
C LEU A 60 -7.40 26.24 33.79
N GLY A 61 -8.01 25.89 32.64
CA GLY A 61 -9.32 26.37 32.23
C GLY A 61 -9.34 27.79 31.66
N ARG A 62 -8.17 28.39 31.34
CA ARG A 62 -8.08 29.75 30.81
C ARG A 62 -8.25 29.76 29.30
N PRO A 63 -9.06 30.66 28.73
CA PRO A 63 -9.17 30.82 27.29
C PRO A 63 -7.78 31.13 26.68
N THR A 64 -7.36 30.32 25.73
CA THR A 64 -6.07 30.45 25.04
C THR A 64 -6.32 30.45 23.53
N ASN A 65 -5.80 31.45 22.85
CA ASN A 65 -5.86 31.51 21.40
C ASN A 65 -4.91 30.49 20.80
N VAL A 66 -5.44 29.69 19.90
CA VAL A 66 -4.71 28.59 19.27
C VAL A 66 -4.93 28.56 17.76
N LEU A 67 -3.93 28.04 17.07
CA LEU A 67 -4.05 27.51 15.72
C LEU A 67 -4.22 26.00 15.83
N CYS A 68 -5.40 25.48 15.50
CA CYS A 68 -5.60 24.04 15.31
C CYS A 68 -5.32 23.72 13.85
N VAL A 69 -4.23 23.00 13.58
CA VAL A 69 -3.75 22.70 12.22
C VAL A 69 -3.59 21.20 12.05
N LYS A 70 -3.77 20.69 10.83
CA LYS A 70 -3.60 19.26 10.53
C LYS A 70 -2.26 18.73 11.04
N GLY A 71 -2.32 17.68 11.83
CA GLY A 71 -1.14 16.98 12.36
C GLY A 71 -0.48 16.09 11.32
N SER A 72 0.84 15.96 11.44
CA SER A 72 1.64 15.06 10.61
C SER A 72 1.15 13.60 10.77
N GLY A 73 1.01 12.90 9.64
CA GLY A 73 0.59 11.49 9.59
C GLY A 73 -0.93 11.27 9.53
N TRP A 74 -1.75 12.31 9.69
CA TRP A 74 -3.20 12.21 9.51
C TRP A 74 -3.60 12.40 8.05
N ASP A 75 -4.52 11.56 7.58
CA ASP A 75 -5.20 11.77 6.30
C ASP A 75 -6.39 12.71 6.49
N MET A 76 -6.54 13.68 5.60
CA MET A 76 -7.66 14.63 5.66
C MET A 76 -9.02 13.95 5.46
N ALA A 77 -9.08 12.87 4.71
CA ALA A 77 -10.32 12.14 4.44
C ALA A 77 -10.95 11.53 5.71
N GLU A 78 -10.11 11.20 6.68
CA GLU A 78 -10.49 10.51 7.93
C GLU A 78 -10.11 11.29 9.18
N ILE A 79 -9.75 12.58 9.04
CA ILE A 79 -9.29 13.39 10.16
C ILE A 79 -10.38 13.52 11.23
N GLU A 80 -9.97 13.43 12.49
CA GLU A 80 -10.79 13.63 13.69
C GLU A 80 -10.21 14.81 14.50
N PRO A 81 -10.89 15.34 15.51
CA PRO A 81 -10.36 16.45 16.33
C PRO A 81 -8.96 16.21 16.88
N ALA A 82 -8.62 14.97 17.25
CA ALA A 82 -7.28 14.60 17.71
C ALA A 82 -6.19 14.76 16.62
N GLY A 83 -6.59 14.81 15.37
CA GLY A 83 -5.71 15.07 14.22
C GLY A 83 -5.43 16.57 13.98
N LEU A 84 -5.99 17.46 14.78
CA LEU A 84 -5.84 18.91 14.72
C LEU A 84 -5.16 19.44 15.98
N PRO A 85 -3.83 19.18 16.18
CA PRO A 85 -3.08 19.68 17.34
C PRO A 85 -3.26 21.19 17.50
N ALA A 86 -3.51 21.62 18.73
CA ALA A 86 -3.67 23.03 19.09
C ALA A 86 -2.31 23.63 19.49
N VAL A 87 -1.85 24.60 18.72
CA VAL A 87 -0.60 25.35 18.94
C VAL A 87 -0.95 26.75 19.41
N ARG A 88 -0.31 27.25 20.47
CA ARG A 88 -0.50 28.65 20.93
C ARG A 88 -0.18 29.60 19.78
N LEU A 89 -1.11 30.49 19.47
CA LEU A 89 -1.04 31.28 18.25
C LEU A 89 0.01 32.39 18.33
N GLU A 90 -0.01 33.18 19.41
CA GLU A 90 0.80 34.40 19.53
C GLU A 90 2.31 34.10 19.43
N PRO A 91 2.89 33.10 20.17
CA PRO A 91 4.31 32.79 20.05
C PRO A 91 4.73 32.34 18.65
N ILE A 92 3.83 31.70 17.90
CA ILE A 92 4.11 31.25 16.52
C ILE A 92 4.09 32.46 15.56
N VAL A 93 3.14 33.39 15.73
CA VAL A 93 3.08 34.60 14.91
C VAL A 93 4.30 35.50 15.11
N GLU A 94 4.81 35.62 16.36
CA GLU A 94 6.01 36.39 16.70
C GLU A 94 7.27 35.89 15.95
N LEU A 95 7.33 34.62 15.57
CA LEU A 95 8.47 34.07 14.80
C LEU A 95 8.66 34.79 13.46
N ARG A 96 7.63 35.42 12.93
CA ARG A 96 7.70 36.19 11.69
C ARG A 96 8.76 37.30 11.71
N ALA A 97 9.07 37.84 12.89
CA ALA A 97 10.10 38.86 13.08
C ALA A 97 11.53 38.35 12.80
N LEU A 98 11.74 37.03 12.85
CA LEU A 98 13.07 36.44 12.60
C LEU A 98 13.46 36.62 11.13
N ALA A 99 14.79 36.82 10.91
CA ALA A 99 15.33 36.86 9.56
C ALA A 99 15.42 35.46 8.92
N LYS A 100 15.74 34.43 9.73
CA LYS A 100 15.84 33.03 9.34
C LYS A 100 15.53 32.12 10.52
N LEU A 101 15.09 30.92 10.24
CA LEU A 101 14.80 29.89 11.22
C LEU A 101 15.16 28.53 10.60
N SER A 102 15.89 27.67 11.34
CA SER A 102 16.18 26.31 10.91
C SER A 102 14.95 25.42 11.02
N ASP A 103 14.90 24.32 10.26
CA ASP A 103 13.80 23.37 10.32
C ASP A 103 13.69 22.69 11.69
N GLU A 104 14.82 22.38 12.32
CA GLU A 104 14.89 21.80 13.66
C GLU A 104 14.31 22.77 14.69
N ASP A 105 14.70 24.04 14.65
CA ASP A 105 14.16 25.06 15.55
C ASP A 105 12.69 25.32 15.28
N MET A 106 12.27 25.37 14.00
CA MET A 106 10.88 25.52 13.62
C MET A 106 10.01 24.42 14.23
N VAL A 107 10.40 23.16 14.05
CA VAL A 107 9.67 22.01 14.62
C VAL A 107 9.68 22.06 16.14
N ASN A 108 10.82 22.39 16.75
CA ASN A 108 10.93 22.51 18.20
C ASN A 108 9.99 23.60 18.74
N LEU A 109 10.00 24.78 18.12
CA LEU A 109 9.14 25.91 18.54
C LEU A 109 7.65 25.60 18.37
N GLN A 110 7.26 24.89 17.32
CA GLN A 110 5.89 24.39 17.18
C GLN A 110 5.52 23.41 18.31
N ARG A 111 6.42 22.49 18.66
CA ARG A 111 6.19 21.47 19.70
C ARG A 111 6.10 22.04 21.11
N VAL A 112 6.97 22.96 21.47
CA VAL A 112 6.94 23.59 22.83
C VAL A 112 5.71 24.48 23.03
N ASN A 113 5.07 24.90 21.92
CA ASN A 113 3.83 25.67 21.95
C ASN A 113 2.56 24.82 21.80
N LEU A 114 2.66 23.47 21.72
CA LEU A 114 1.49 22.60 21.80
C LEU A 114 0.82 22.75 23.18
N LEU A 115 -0.52 22.75 23.20
CA LEU A 115 -1.27 22.67 24.46
C LEU A 115 -1.18 21.28 25.07
N ASP A 116 -1.19 20.22 24.23
CA ASP A 116 -0.99 18.84 24.63
C ASP A 116 0.29 18.31 23.97
N SER A 117 1.29 18.02 24.79
CA SER A 117 2.58 17.49 24.33
C SER A 117 2.50 16.08 23.71
N ALA A 118 1.40 15.34 23.96
CA ALA A 118 1.14 14.03 23.37
C ALA A 118 0.46 14.13 21.98
N ALA A 119 0.01 15.32 21.58
CA ALA A 119 -0.59 15.54 20.27
C ALA A 119 0.42 15.26 19.13
N PRO A 120 -0.06 14.91 17.93
CA PRO A 120 0.82 14.74 16.77
C PRO A 120 1.58 16.05 16.45
N ASN A 121 2.74 15.94 15.81
CA ASN A 121 3.45 17.13 15.34
C ASN A 121 2.56 17.93 14.39
N PRO A 122 2.48 19.25 14.55
CA PRO A 122 1.79 20.11 13.59
C PRO A 122 2.40 19.99 12.17
N SER A 123 1.63 20.34 11.14
CA SER A 123 2.12 20.40 9.75
C SER A 123 3.39 21.28 9.67
N VAL A 124 4.30 20.96 8.77
CA VAL A 124 5.47 21.78 8.45
C VAL A 124 5.08 23.18 7.98
N GLU A 125 3.88 23.35 7.45
CA GLU A 125 3.34 24.64 6.98
C GLU A 125 2.56 25.43 8.05
N THR A 126 2.64 25.01 9.29
CA THR A 126 1.97 25.68 10.42
C THR A 126 2.26 27.20 10.48
N LEU A 127 3.50 27.61 10.16
CA LEU A 127 3.86 29.01 10.14
C LEU A 127 3.11 29.81 9.07
N LEU A 128 2.91 29.24 7.87
CA LEU A 128 2.15 29.87 6.81
C LEU A 128 0.69 30.08 7.25
N HIS A 129 0.08 29.07 7.88
CA HIS A 129 -1.26 29.19 8.44
C HIS A 129 -1.35 30.21 9.58
N ALA A 130 -0.29 30.33 10.41
CA ALA A 130 -0.25 31.27 11.52
C ALA A 130 -0.13 32.74 11.04
N PHE A 131 0.73 32.98 10.03
CA PHE A 131 1.05 34.31 9.55
C PHE A 131 -0.06 34.97 8.74
N LEU A 132 -0.90 34.19 8.05
CA LEU A 132 -2.11 34.70 7.42
C LEU A 132 -3.18 35.00 8.48
N PRO A 133 -3.91 36.16 8.41
CA PRO A 133 -4.79 36.59 9.49
C PRO A 133 -6.11 35.83 9.59
N HIS A 134 -6.54 35.15 8.55
CA HIS A 134 -7.87 34.54 8.43
C HIS A 134 -8.09 33.40 9.41
N LYS A 135 -9.37 33.22 9.80
CA LYS A 135 -9.77 32.21 10.78
C LYS A 135 -9.65 30.79 10.24
N PHE A 136 -10.16 30.51 9.04
CA PHE A 136 -10.12 29.22 8.37
C PHE A 136 -9.21 29.28 7.15
N ILE A 137 -8.29 28.33 7.03
CA ILE A 137 -7.33 28.26 5.94
C ILE A 137 -7.28 26.83 5.40
N ASP A 138 -7.44 26.67 4.09
CA ASP A 138 -7.39 25.43 3.35
C ASP A 138 -6.19 25.43 2.41
N HIS A 139 -5.48 24.31 2.33
CA HIS A 139 -4.40 24.08 1.38
C HIS A 139 -4.59 22.73 0.70
N THR A 140 -4.55 22.72 -0.63
CA THR A 140 -4.68 21.52 -1.44
C THR A 140 -3.66 21.49 -2.58
N HIS A 141 -3.38 20.29 -3.07
CA HIS A 141 -2.58 20.03 -4.27
C HIS A 141 -3.51 19.63 -5.43
N SER A 142 -4.46 20.52 -5.75
CA SER A 142 -5.48 20.23 -6.77
C SER A 142 -4.86 19.95 -8.14
N THR A 143 -5.22 18.80 -8.75
CA THR A 143 -4.76 18.40 -10.09
C THR A 143 -4.98 19.49 -11.13
N ALA A 144 -6.16 20.12 -11.12
CA ALA A 144 -6.51 21.16 -12.09
C ALA A 144 -5.64 22.42 -11.90
N VAL A 145 -5.40 22.84 -10.65
CA VAL A 145 -4.55 24.00 -10.36
C VAL A 145 -3.10 23.71 -10.74
N LEU A 146 -2.59 22.54 -10.39
CA LEU A 146 -1.24 22.12 -10.77
C LEU A 146 -1.07 22.03 -12.30
N ALA A 147 -2.05 21.50 -13.03
CA ALA A 147 -1.99 21.45 -14.50
C ALA A 147 -1.89 22.85 -15.15
N VAL A 148 -2.40 23.89 -14.49
CA VAL A 148 -2.26 25.28 -14.93
C VAL A 148 -0.93 25.89 -14.48
N SER A 149 -0.49 25.63 -13.24
CA SER A 149 0.73 26.21 -12.67
C SER A 149 2.02 25.54 -13.14
N ASP A 150 1.96 24.24 -13.51
CA ASP A 150 3.12 23.43 -13.88
C ASP A 150 3.42 23.57 -15.39
N GLN A 151 3.60 24.81 -15.81
CA GLN A 151 3.90 25.21 -17.19
C GLN A 151 5.11 26.14 -17.17
N PRO A 152 5.84 26.29 -18.29
CA PRO A 152 6.90 27.30 -18.40
C PRO A 152 6.41 28.74 -18.16
N ASP A 153 5.15 29.02 -18.51
CA ASP A 153 4.46 30.31 -18.33
C ASP A 153 3.34 30.22 -17.26
N GLY A 154 3.49 29.32 -16.29
CA GLY A 154 2.47 28.99 -15.29
C GLY A 154 1.97 30.18 -14.48
N ASP A 155 2.85 31.13 -14.09
CA ASP A 155 2.43 32.37 -13.42
C ASP A 155 1.50 33.18 -14.30
N ALA A 156 1.83 33.37 -15.59
CA ALA A 156 0.99 34.14 -16.53
C ALA A 156 -0.36 33.43 -16.75
N LEU A 157 -0.40 32.12 -16.90
CA LEU A 157 -1.64 31.35 -17.02
C LEU A 157 -2.49 31.41 -15.74
N CYS A 158 -1.88 31.34 -14.58
CA CYS A 158 -2.61 31.52 -13.31
C CYS A 158 -3.21 32.92 -13.20
N ARG A 159 -2.48 33.99 -13.62
CA ARG A 159 -3.01 35.36 -13.68
C ARG A 159 -4.17 35.49 -14.68
N GLU A 160 -4.10 34.81 -15.82
CA GLU A 160 -5.22 34.75 -16.79
C GLU A 160 -6.46 34.10 -16.14
N VAL A 161 -6.29 32.98 -15.43
CA VAL A 161 -7.40 32.22 -14.85
C VAL A 161 -8.04 32.93 -13.65
N TYR A 162 -7.24 33.45 -12.74
CA TYR A 162 -7.71 33.95 -11.44
C TYR A 162 -7.81 35.47 -11.33
N GLY A 163 -7.13 36.19 -12.21
CA GLY A 163 -7.07 37.64 -12.17
C GLY A 163 -6.47 38.15 -10.85
N LYS A 164 -7.05 39.19 -10.29
CA LYS A 164 -6.62 39.80 -9.02
C LYS A 164 -7.15 39.07 -7.77
N ARG A 165 -7.92 37.98 -7.93
CA ARG A 165 -8.52 37.26 -6.78
C ARG A 165 -7.55 36.35 -6.03
N MET A 166 -6.38 36.07 -6.62
CA MET A 166 -5.36 35.24 -6.01
C MET A 166 -4.02 35.97 -5.97
N GLY A 167 -3.32 35.86 -4.85
CA GLY A 167 -1.92 36.21 -4.75
C GLY A 167 -1.03 35.11 -5.35
N HIS A 168 0.11 35.47 -5.90
CA HIS A 168 1.02 34.54 -6.55
C HIS A 168 2.35 34.49 -5.80
N VAL A 169 2.71 33.31 -5.31
CA VAL A 169 3.94 33.06 -4.57
C VAL A 169 4.85 32.19 -5.45
N PRO A 170 6.04 32.67 -5.82
CA PRO A 170 6.99 31.84 -6.58
C PRO A 170 7.36 30.60 -5.76
N TYR A 171 7.87 29.56 -6.45
CA TYR A 171 8.30 28.37 -5.72
C TYR A 171 9.38 28.70 -4.69
N ILE A 172 9.10 28.35 -3.48
CA ILE A 172 10.02 28.34 -2.34
C ILE A 172 9.78 27.04 -1.59
N MET A 173 10.85 26.34 -1.20
CA MET A 173 10.75 25.11 -0.41
C MET A 173 9.87 25.34 0.83
N PRO A 174 8.94 24.41 1.15
CA PRO A 174 8.08 24.52 2.33
C PRO A 174 8.88 24.75 3.62
N GLY A 175 8.38 25.66 4.47
CA GLY A 175 9.02 26.03 5.71
C GLY A 175 8.94 27.52 6.01
N PHE A 176 9.90 28.01 6.78
CA PHE A 176 9.88 29.37 7.30
C PHE A 176 9.87 30.46 6.21
N LEU A 177 10.73 30.33 5.20
CA LEU A 177 10.84 31.34 4.13
C LEU A 177 9.60 31.40 3.25
N LEU A 178 9.01 30.24 2.93
CA LEU A 178 7.72 30.19 2.21
C LEU A 178 6.61 30.89 3.01
N ALA A 179 6.55 30.61 4.33
CA ALA A 179 5.55 31.25 5.19
C ALA A 179 5.69 32.78 5.25
N LYS A 180 6.90 33.29 5.27
CA LYS A 180 7.17 34.75 5.22
C LYS A 180 6.72 35.34 3.88
N ARG A 181 7.17 34.74 2.78
CA ARG A 181 6.84 35.25 1.44
C ARG A 181 5.34 35.22 1.16
N ALA A 182 4.66 34.17 1.58
CA ALA A 182 3.20 34.05 1.45
C ALA A 182 2.48 35.17 2.23
N ALA A 183 2.94 35.50 3.44
CA ALA A 183 2.39 36.60 4.21
C ALA A 183 2.66 37.98 3.56
N GLU A 184 3.84 38.17 3.00
CA GLU A 184 4.19 39.41 2.27
C GLU A 184 3.28 39.60 1.04
N VAL A 185 3.10 38.55 0.23
CA VAL A 185 2.22 38.56 -0.95
C VAL A 185 0.77 38.90 -0.55
N PHE A 186 0.29 38.33 0.56
CA PHE A 186 -1.03 38.70 1.08
C PHE A 186 -1.11 40.16 1.51
N GLU A 187 -0.08 40.69 2.15
CA GLU A 187 -0.05 42.10 2.61
C GLU A 187 0.07 43.11 1.45
N GLU A 188 0.68 42.68 0.32
CA GLU A 188 0.70 43.49 -0.91
C GLU A 188 -0.73 43.74 -1.46
N ASP A 189 -1.64 42.79 -1.34
CA ASP A 189 -3.05 42.89 -1.66
C ASP A 189 -3.94 42.06 -0.71
N PRO A 190 -4.40 42.62 0.42
CA PRO A 190 -5.26 41.94 1.37
C PRO A 190 -6.66 41.57 0.86
N SER A 191 -7.03 42.01 -0.36
CA SER A 191 -8.34 41.69 -0.95
C SER A 191 -8.38 40.31 -1.61
N VAL A 192 -7.23 39.60 -1.75
CA VAL A 192 -7.18 38.27 -2.36
C VAL A 192 -7.93 37.23 -1.51
N GLU A 193 -8.49 36.26 -2.18
CA GLU A 193 -9.27 35.15 -1.58
C GLU A 193 -8.44 33.90 -1.30
N GLY A 194 -7.19 33.90 -1.76
CA GLY A 194 -6.24 32.80 -1.62
C GLY A 194 -4.90 33.10 -2.27
N LEU A 195 -4.01 32.11 -2.25
CA LEU A 195 -2.66 32.15 -2.82
C LEU A 195 -2.44 30.96 -3.76
N ILE A 196 -1.87 31.20 -4.92
CA ILE A 196 -1.26 30.15 -5.73
C ILE A 196 0.20 30.04 -5.32
N LEU A 197 0.61 28.86 -4.87
CA LEU A 197 2.02 28.53 -4.70
C LEU A 197 2.48 27.82 -5.97
N GLU A 198 3.35 28.46 -6.73
CA GLU A 198 3.82 27.97 -8.02
C GLU A 198 4.40 26.55 -7.89
N LYS A 199 3.94 25.62 -8.76
CA LYS A 199 4.39 24.22 -8.79
C LYS A 199 4.31 23.47 -7.44
N HIS A 200 3.39 23.90 -6.55
CA HIS A 200 3.17 23.31 -5.25
C HIS A 200 1.69 23.08 -4.96
N GLY A 201 0.84 24.11 -5.08
CA GLY A 201 -0.58 23.99 -4.79
C GLY A 201 -1.29 25.31 -4.59
N ILE A 202 -2.43 25.27 -3.91
CA ILE A 202 -3.31 26.41 -3.69
C ILE A 202 -3.70 26.53 -2.22
N PHE A 203 -3.72 27.79 -1.72
CA PHE A 203 -4.33 28.16 -0.44
C PHE A 203 -5.60 28.96 -0.69
N THR A 204 -6.64 28.72 0.09
CA THR A 204 -7.81 29.58 0.22
C THR A 204 -8.13 29.81 1.68
N PHE A 205 -8.73 30.95 1.98
CA PHE A 205 -8.98 31.33 3.36
C PHE A 205 -10.30 32.09 3.50
N GLY A 206 -10.82 32.17 4.72
CA GLY A 206 -12.06 32.86 5.01
C GLY A 206 -12.32 33.00 6.52
N ASP A 207 -13.34 33.80 6.87
CA ASP A 207 -13.76 33.99 8.25
C ASP A 207 -14.65 32.84 8.75
N THR A 208 -15.21 32.07 7.82
CA THR A 208 -16.01 30.88 8.11
C THR A 208 -15.45 29.66 7.37
N ALA A 209 -15.68 28.46 7.93
CA ALA A 209 -15.31 27.20 7.30
C ALA A 209 -15.93 27.04 5.90
N LYS A 210 -17.20 27.42 5.75
CA LYS A 210 -17.92 27.42 4.47
C LYS A 210 -17.25 28.32 3.45
N GLN A 211 -16.89 29.53 3.84
CA GLN A 211 -16.28 30.52 2.94
C GLN A 211 -14.92 30.02 2.41
N ALA A 212 -14.04 29.51 3.28
CA ALA A 212 -12.74 28.99 2.87
C ALA A 212 -12.91 27.80 1.90
N TYR A 213 -13.80 26.86 2.24
CA TYR A 213 -14.10 25.70 1.40
C TYR A 213 -14.71 26.07 0.05
N GLU A 214 -15.73 26.94 0.02
CA GLU A 214 -16.38 27.35 -1.23
C GLU A 214 -15.42 28.14 -2.15
N ARG A 215 -14.52 28.95 -1.57
CA ARG A 215 -13.44 29.59 -2.32
C ARG A 215 -12.51 28.55 -2.97
N MET A 216 -12.15 27.47 -2.28
CA MET A 216 -11.35 26.39 -2.84
C MET A 216 -12.07 25.78 -4.05
N ILE A 217 -13.33 25.41 -3.90
CA ILE A 217 -14.13 24.83 -5.00
C ILE A 217 -14.27 25.79 -6.18
N ASP A 218 -14.52 27.08 -5.94
CA ASP A 218 -14.59 28.12 -6.98
C ASP A 218 -13.27 28.20 -7.77
N LYS A 219 -12.12 28.30 -7.08
CA LYS A 219 -10.83 28.43 -7.74
C LYS A 219 -10.43 27.18 -8.53
N VAL A 220 -10.69 26.00 -7.97
CA VAL A 220 -10.45 24.74 -8.70
C VAL A 220 -11.35 24.66 -9.93
N THR A 221 -12.62 25.07 -9.83
CA THR A 221 -13.54 25.08 -10.98
C THR A 221 -13.05 25.99 -12.10
N LEU A 222 -12.49 27.16 -11.77
CA LEU A 222 -11.91 28.06 -12.79
C LEU A 222 -10.73 27.40 -13.54
N ALA A 223 -9.89 26.65 -12.82
CA ALA A 223 -8.83 25.89 -13.46
C ALA A 223 -9.41 24.79 -14.37
N GLU A 224 -10.39 24.01 -13.89
CA GLU A 224 -11.08 22.99 -14.69
C GLU A 224 -11.70 23.60 -15.96
N ASP A 225 -12.34 24.75 -15.87
CA ASP A 225 -12.93 25.45 -17.02
C ASP A 225 -11.87 25.89 -18.05
N ARG A 226 -10.68 26.26 -17.59
CA ARG A 226 -9.53 26.56 -18.46
C ARG A 226 -9.04 25.30 -19.18
N LEU A 227 -8.90 24.19 -18.45
CA LEU A 227 -8.44 22.91 -18.99
C LEU A 227 -9.41 22.32 -20.02
N GLN A 228 -10.72 22.50 -19.84
CA GLN A 228 -11.73 22.04 -20.81
C GLN A 228 -11.56 22.65 -22.21
N LYS A 229 -10.91 23.80 -22.34
CA LYS A 229 -10.58 24.46 -23.62
C LYS A 229 -9.34 23.86 -24.29
N GLY A 230 -8.65 22.94 -23.63
CA GLY A 230 -7.46 22.25 -24.14
C GLY A 230 -7.73 21.29 -25.31
N ARG A 231 -6.64 20.80 -25.90
CA ARG A 231 -6.69 19.80 -26.99
C ARG A 231 -7.30 18.50 -26.49
N LYS A 232 -8.19 17.90 -27.27
CA LYS A 232 -8.83 16.62 -26.90
C LYS A 232 -7.94 15.41 -27.17
N ALA A 233 -7.12 15.44 -28.24
CA ALA A 233 -6.12 14.42 -28.55
C ALA A 233 -4.75 14.96 -28.12
N VAL A 234 -4.29 14.56 -26.94
CA VAL A 234 -3.04 15.07 -26.34
C VAL A 234 -1.83 14.30 -26.84
N PHE A 235 -1.90 12.96 -26.82
CA PHE A 235 -0.79 12.11 -27.17
C PHE A 235 -1.04 11.38 -28.50
N ALA A 236 -0.07 11.43 -29.40
CA ALA A 236 -0.06 10.61 -30.61
C ALA A 236 0.27 9.14 -30.20
N PRO A 237 -0.44 8.14 -30.73
CA PRO A 237 -0.23 6.75 -30.33
C PRO A 237 1.12 6.21 -30.79
N ALA A 238 1.78 5.42 -29.95
CA ALA A 238 2.95 4.63 -30.29
C ALA A 238 2.56 3.34 -31.04
N ALA A 239 3.52 2.79 -31.77
CA ALA A 239 3.37 1.44 -32.30
C ALA A 239 3.56 0.42 -31.17
N LEU A 240 2.60 -0.51 -31.03
CA LEU A 240 2.63 -1.57 -30.03
C LEU A 240 2.71 -2.95 -30.72
N PRO A 241 3.22 -3.99 -30.02
CA PRO A 241 3.13 -5.37 -30.47
C PRO A 241 1.68 -5.77 -30.80
N LYS A 242 1.52 -6.67 -31.77
CA LYS A 242 0.19 -7.17 -32.17
C LYS A 242 -0.52 -7.90 -31.04
N THR A 243 0.22 -8.67 -30.25
CA THR A 243 -0.26 -9.43 -29.11
C THR A 243 0.51 -9.01 -27.87
N LEU A 244 -0.18 -8.37 -26.94
CA LEU A 244 0.41 -7.91 -25.67
C LEU A 244 0.32 -9.00 -24.61
N ALA A 245 1.38 -9.18 -23.83
CA ALA A 245 1.32 -10.06 -22.69
C ALA A 245 0.48 -9.42 -21.55
N LEU A 246 -0.21 -10.28 -20.80
CA LEU A 246 -1.02 -9.87 -19.67
C LEU A 246 -0.16 -9.33 -18.52
N ALA A 247 -0.71 -8.42 -17.74
CA ALA A 247 -0.07 -7.88 -16.53
C ALA A 247 0.40 -9.00 -15.59
N SER A 248 -0.42 -10.05 -15.38
CA SER A 248 -0.08 -11.21 -14.55
C SER A 248 1.11 -12.02 -15.05
N ALA A 249 1.41 -11.99 -16.35
CA ALA A 249 2.54 -12.71 -16.93
C ALA A 249 3.87 -11.96 -16.73
N ILE A 250 3.83 -10.62 -16.74
CA ILE A 250 5.02 -9.75 -16.62
C ILE A 250 5.30 -9.27 -15.20
N ALA A 251 4.28 -9.18 -14.35
CA ALA A 251 4.43 -8.68 -12.98
C ALA A 251 5.49 -9.47 -12.16
N PRO A 252 5.56 -10.82 -12.21
CA PRO A 252 6.62 -11.55 -11.52
C PRO A 252 8.02 -11.23 -12.04
N ILE A 253 8.19 -11.00 -13.34
CA ILE A 253 9.45 -10.60 -13.96
C ILE A 253 9.88 -9.23 -13.42
N LEU A 254 8.98 -8.24 -13.48
CA LEU A 254 9.24 -6.89 -12.98
C LEU A 254 9.51 -6.90 -11.47
N ARG A 255 8.79 -7.72 -10.70
CA ARG A 255 9.00 -7.85 -9.26
C ARG A 255 10.38 -8.46 -8.94
N GLY A 256 10.82 -9.41 -9.75
CA GLY A 256 12.18 -9.96 -9.67
C GLY A 256 13.24 -8.88 -9.86
N LEU A 257 13.09 -8.05 -10.89
CA LEU A 257 14.00 -6.95 -11.20
C LEU A 257 13.97 -5.81 -10.16
N ALA A 258 12.84 -5.58 -9.52
CA ALA A 258 12.69 -4.59 -8.44
C ALA A 258 13.27 -5.06 -7.10
N ALA A 259 13.58 -6.34 -6.95
CA ALA A 259 14.22 -6.86 -5.75
C ALA A 259 15.70 -6.43 -5.71
N HIS A 260 16.16 -6.00 -4.55
CA HIS A 260 17.54 -5.53 -4.38
C HIS A 260 18.15 -6.05 -3.10
N CYS A 261 19.48 -6.13 -3.06
CA CYS A 261 20.22 -6.57 -1.89
C CYS A 261 20.86 -5.37 -1.18
N ASP A 262 20.67 -5.31 0.13
CA ASP A 262 21.43 -4.44 1.03
C ASP A 262 22.34 -5.35 1.87
N GLY A 263 23.60 -5.43 1.49
CA GLY A 263 24.53 -6.41 2.03
C GLY A 263 24.08 -7.85 1.76
N LYS A 264 23.67 -8.57 2.82
CA LYS A 264 23.19 -9.97 2.73
C LYS A 264 21.66 -10.10 2.71
N LYS A 265 20.93 -9.00 2.89
CA LYS A 265 19.46 -9.02 3.00
C LYS A 265 18.83 -8.70 1.64
N LEU A 266 18.00 -9.61 1.17
CA LEU A 266 17.16 -9.40 0.00
C LEU A 266 15.91 -8.60 0.41
N HIS A 267 15.73 -7.43 -0.19
CA HIS A 267 14.54 -6.61 -0.09
C HIS A 267 13.64 -6.85 -1.29
N ARG A 268 12.50 -7.49 -1.02
CA ARG A 268 11.45 -7.70 -2.00
C ARG A 268 10.57 -6.46 -2.09
N MET A 269 9.82 -6.33 -3.18
CA MET A 269 8.83 -5.27 -3.35
C MET A 269 7.44 -5.88 -3.55
N VAL A 270 6.42 -5.13 -3.17
CA VAL A 270 5.01 -5.46 -3.40
C VAL A 270 4.46 -4.49 -4.45
N PHE A 271 3.62 -5.00 -5.34
CA PHE A 271 3.09 -4.23 -6.46
C PHE A 271 1.60 -3.91 -6.30
N ASP A 272 1.16 -2.88 -7.01
CA ASP A 272 -0.23 -2.54 -7.23
C ASP A 272 -0.43 -2.21 -8.71
N PHE A 273 -1.19 -3.04 -9.42
CA PHE A 273 -1.44 -2.87 -10.85
C PHE A 273 -2.66 -1.98 -11.10
N ARG A 274 -2.53 -1.06 -12.06
CA ARG A 274 -3.60 -0.21 -12.53
C ARG A 274 -3.64 -0.14 -14.06
N SER A 275 -4.85 -0.19 -14.60
CA SER A 275 -5.11 0.02 -16.02
C SER A 275 -6.52 0.56 -16.19
N ASN A 276 -6.62 1.67 -16.89
CA ASN A 276 -7.87 2.30 -17.30
C ASN A 276 -7.63 3.13 -18.58
N PRO A 277 -8.67 3.65 -19.23
CA PRO A 277 -8.49 4.40 -20.48
C PRO A 277 -7.53 5.60 -20.38
N ALA A 278 -7.52 6.32 -19.25
CA ALA A 278 -6.62 7.47 -19.04
C ALA A 278 -5.16 7.03 -18.93
N ILE A 279 -4.90 5.99 -18.13
CA ILE A 279 -3.56 5.38 -18.03
C ILE A 279 -3.09 4.89 -19.38
N LEU A 280 -3.92 4.13 -20.11
CA LEU A 280 -3.55 3.59 -21.42
C LEU A 280 -3.29 4.69 -22.45
N ASN A 281 -4.11 5.75 -22.48
CA ASN A 281 -3.85 6.91 -23.34
C ASN A 281 -2.47 7.54 -23.06
N TYR A 282 -2.10 7.66 -21.79
CA TYR A 282 -0.82 8.24 -21.36
C TYR A 282 0.36 7.33 -21.69
N VAL A 283 0.32 6.04 -21.27
CA VAL A 283 1.46 5.13 -21.45
C VAL A 283 1.69 4.72 -22.91
N ASN A 284 0.67 4.83 -23.76
CA ASN A 284 0.74 4.50 -25.18
C ASN A 284 1.13 5.70 -26.07
N GLY A 285 1.45 6.84 -25.50
CA GLY A 285 1.90 7.99 -26.27
C GLY A 285 3.29 7.78 -26.87
N LYS A 286 3.47 8.17 -28.15
CA LYS A 286 4.73 8.04 -28.89
C LYS A 286 5.91 8.72 -28.17
N ASP A 287 5.64 9.86 -27.53
CA ASP A 287 6.64 10.67 -26.86
C ASP A 287 6.62 10.49 -25.33
N LEU A 288 6.21 9.29 -24.84
CA LEU A 288 6.05 8.99 -23.42
C LEU A 288 7.26 9.43 -22.58
N ALA A 289 8.48 9.18 -23.04
CA ALA A 289 9.68 9.56 -22.32
C ALA A 289 9.83 11.09 -22.18
N ARG A 290 9.32 11.87 -23.13
CA ARG A 290 9.39 13.34 -23.06
C ARG A 290 8.58 13.90 -21.91
N TYR A 291 7.33 13.50 -21.77
CA TYR A 291 6.45 14.10 -20.77
C TYR A 291 6.43 13.35 -19.43
N ALA A 292 6.72 12.05 -19.41
CA ALA A 292 6.72 11.25 -18.19
C ALA A 292 8.05 11.32 -17.40
N GLN A 293 9.15 11.78 -18.00
CA GLN A 293 10.47 11.86 -17.36
C GLN A 293 10.82 13.30 -16.91
N VAL A 294 9.86 14.23 -16.91
CA VAL A 294 10.06 15.62 -16.49
C VAL A 294 10.18 15.72 -14.95
N GLY A 295 9.33 15.04 -14.21
CA GLY A 295 9.32 15.04 -12.75
C GLY A 295 7.92 14.91 -12.18
N VAL A 296 7.81 15.10 -10.86
CA VAL A 296 6.54 15.03 -10.11
C VAL A 296 5.76 16.33 -10.21
N VAL A 297 4.44 16.25 -10.09
CA VAL A 297 3.54 17.42 -10.21
C VAL A 297 3.47 18.27 -8.93
N THR A 298 3.91 17.76 -7.82
CA THR A 298 4.08 18.49 -6.56
C THR A 298 5.23 17.88 -5.77
N PRO A 299 6.08 18.68 -5.12
CA PRO A 299 7.37 18.21 -4.62
C PRO A 299 7.26 17.15 -3.53
N ASP A 300 6.22 17.13 -2.72
CA ASP A 300 6.02 16.12 -1.67
C ASP A 300 5.72 14.71 -2.21
N HIS A 301 5.44 14.57 -3.51
CA HIS A 301 5.30 13.25 -4.15
C HIS A 301 6.63 12.51 -4.31
N THR A 302 7.78 13.20 -4.38
CA THR A 302 9.11 12.60 -4.59
C THR A 302 9.41 11.48 -3.61
N ILE A 303 9.08 11.66 -2.33
CA ILE A 303 9.35 10.67 -1.29
C ILE A 303 8.53 9.37 -1.47
N ARG A 304 7.43 9.41 -2.22
CA ARG A 304 6.53 8.28 -2.48
C ARG A 304 6.75 7.63 -3.85
N THR A 305 7.10 8.40 -4.86
CA THR A 305 7.15 7.94 -6.25
C THR A 305 8.53 8.02 -6.89
N LYS A 306 9.52 8.60 -6.22
CA LYS A 306 10.74 9.12 -6.85
C LYS A 306 10.42 10.28 -7.81
N ASN A 307 11.45 10.91 -8.36
CA ASN A 307 11.25 12.05 -9.27
C ASN A 307 10.60 11.64 -10.59
N THR A 308 10.96 10.47 -11.10
CA THR A 308 10.44 9.99 -12.39
C THR A 308 10.05 8.51 -12.32
N PRO A 309 9.06 8.05 -13.11
CA PRO A 309 8.73 6.64 -13.22
C PRO A 309 9.79 5.88 -14.05
N LEU A 310 9.84 4.57 -13.88
CA LEU A 310 10.53 3.68 -14.82
C LEU A 310 9.61 3.42 -16.02
N ILE A 311 10.13 3.55 -17.23
CA ILE A 311 9.45 3.13 -18.46
C ILE A 311 10.12 1.84 -18.94
N VAL A 312 9.34 0.78 -19.12
CA VAL A 312 9.80 -0.50 -19.69
C VAL A 312 9.23 -0.68 -21.11
N PRO A 313 9.82 -1.56 -21.94
CA PRO A 313 9.26 -1.86 -23.26
C PRO A 313 7.82 -2.40 -23.19
N ALA A 314 7.07 -2.24 -24.28
CA ALA A 314 5.78 -2.94 -24.44
C ALA A 314 6.02 -4.46 -24.48
N PRO A 315 5.27 -5.26 -23.70
CA PRO A 315 5.49 -6.70 -23.61
C PRO A 315 4.85 -7.44 -24.77
N ASP A 316 5.66 -8.00 -25.66
CA ASP A 316 5.20 -8.91 -26.70
C ASP A 316 4.95 -10.30 -26.11
N ALA A 317 3.70 -10.81 -26.24
CA ALA A 317 3.33 -12.12 -25.72
C ALA A 317 4.08 -13.27 -26.45
N GLU A 318 4.52 -13.05 -27.68
CA GLU A 318 5.27 -14.03 -28.46
C GLU A 318 6.77 -14.03 -28.11
N ASN A 319 7.27 -12.98 -27.41
CA ASN A 319 8.68 -12.85 -27.06
C ASN A 319 8.90 -12.25 -25.66
N ILE A 320 8.45 -12.95 -24.63
CA ILE A 320 8.62 -12.55 -23.23
C ILE A 320 10.10 -12.47 -22.80
N ALA A 321 11.00 -13.22 -23.44
CA ALA A 321 12.42 -13.14 -23.17
C ALA A 321 12.98 -11.75 -23.54
N ALA A 322 12.65 -11.21 -24.70
CA ALA A 322 13.05 -9.87 -25.11
C ALA A 322 12.46 -8.79 -24.16
N PHE A 323 11.24 -8.97 -23.70
CA PHE A 323 10.67 -8.08 -22.68
C PHE A 323 11.49 -8.11 -21.38
N ARG A 324 11.85 -9.31 -20.89
CA ARG A 324 12.69 -9.46 -19.66
C ARG A 324 14.02 -8.72 -19.81
N ASP A 325 14.71 -8.93 -20.92
CA ASP A 325 16.02 -8.33 -21.16
C ASP A 325 15.91 -6.80 -21.28
N GLY A 326 14.90 -6.31 -22.01
CA GLY A 326 14.65 -4.88 -22.14
C GLY A 326 14.26 -4.22 -20.83
N ALA A 327 13.44 -4.88 -20.00
CA ALA A 327 13.08 -4.42 -18.67
C ALA A 327 14.30 -4.41 -17.74
N ALA A 328 15.14 -5.45 -17.76
CA ALA A 328 16.36 -5.50 -16.96
C ALA A 328 17.30 -4.34 -17.29
N LYS A 329 17.47 -4.04 -18.58
CA LYS A 329 18.24 -2.88 -19.04
C LYS A 329 17.64 -1.56 -18.51
N ALA A 330 16.32 -1.39 -18.62
CA ALA A 330 15.63 -0.20 -18.14
C ALA A 330 15.78 -0.01 -16.61
N PHE A 331 15.71 -1.08 -15.83
CA PHE A 331 15.97 -1.04 -14.38
C PHE A 331 17.41 -0.62 -14.06
N ALA A 332 18.40 -1.19 -14.77
CA ALA A 332 19.80 -0.84 -14.58
C ALA A 332 20.08 0.64 -14.92
N GLU A 333 19.51 1.13 -16.01
CA GLU A 333 19.62 2.54 -16.40
C GLU A 333 18.94 3.48 -15.41
N PHE A 334 17.76 3.11 -14.89
CA PHE A 334 17.08 3.89 -13.85
C PHE A 334 17.94 3.98 -12.59
N THR A 335 18.47 2.86 -12.12
CA THR A 335 19.33 2.79 -10.94
C THR A 335 20.59 3.66 -11.11
N ALA A 336 21.25 3.57 -12.27
CA ALA A 336 22.42 4.39 -12.56
C ALA A 336 22.09 5.89 -12.57
N ARG A 337 20.99 6.29 -13.22
CA ARG A 337 20.52 7.70 -13.21
C ARG A 337 20.21 8.20 -11.80
N TYR A 338 19.59 7.37 -10.95
CA TYR A 338 19.29 7.76 -9.57
C TYR A 338 20.56 7.96 -8.72
N HIS A 339 21.55 7.07 -8.85
CA HIS A 339 22.85 7.25 -8.20
C HIS A 339 23.57 8.52 -8.69
N ASP A 340 23.51 8.81 -9.99
CA ASP A 340 24.10 10.02 -10.56
C ASP A 340 23.39 11.29 -10.07
N TYR A 341 22.06 11.29 -10.04
CA TYR A 341 21.25 12.34 -9.46
C TYR A 341 21.63 12.60 -8.00
N PHE A 342 21.71 11.53 -7.18
CA PHE A 342 22.12 11.66 -5.78
C PHE A 342 23.52 12.25 -5.65
N ARG A 343 24.50 11.73 -6.39
CA ARG A 343 25.89 12.21 -6.30
C ARG A 343 26.06 13.68 -6.68
N ARG A 344 25.41 14.11 -7.77
CA ARG A 344 25.50 15.51 -8.23
C ARG A 344 24.95 16.47 -7.17
N ASN A 345 23.76 16.21 -6.68
CA ASN A 345 23.09 17.12 -5.76
C ASN A 345 23.69 17.04 -4.35
N ASN A 346 24.04 15.85 -3.87
CA ASN A 346 24.64 15.68 -2.53
C ASN A 346 26.04 16.33 -2.44
N ALA A 347 26.72 16.56 -3.57
CA ALA A 347 28.01 17.26 -3.59
C ALA A 347 27.93 18.67 -2.96
N HIS A 348 26.77 19.32 -3.05
CA HIS A 348 26.51 20.68 -2.55
C HIS A 348 25.83 20.71 -1.18
N GLN A 349 25.47 19.54 -0.61
CA GLN A 349 24.81 19.46 0.70
C GLN A 349 25.80 19.53 1.88
N ASP A 350 25.37 20.19 2.97
CA ASP A 350 26.04 20.17 4.26
C ASP A 350 24.98 20.17 5.38
N PRO A 351 24.90 19.15 6.22
CA PRO A 351 25.65 17.89 6.15
C PRO A 351 25.27 17.01 4.97
N LYS A 352 26.18 16.12 4.58
CA LYS A 352 25.92 15.15 3.50
C LYS A 352 24.73 14.26 3.84
N LYS A 353 23.88 13.99 2.85
CA LYS A 353 22.72 13.11 2.97
C LYS A 353 23.12 11.65 2.75
N VAL A 354 22.26 10.73 3.19
CA VAL A 354 22.39 9.29 2.95
C VAL A 354 21.44 8.90 1.83
N GLU A 355 21.96 8.21 0.83
CA GLU A 355 21.19 7.81 -0.35
C GLU A 355 20.07 6.85 0.02
N LEU A 356 18.87 7.11 -0.51
CA LEU A 356 17.74 6.19 -0.44
C LEU A 356 17.91 5.07 -1.47
N ASP A 357 17.18 3.96 -1.32
CA ASP A 357 17.23 2.89 -2.32
C ASP A 357 16.86 3.40 -3.72
N ALA A 358 17.54 2.89 -4.75
CA ALA A 358 17.38 3.29 -6.15
C ALA A 358 16.27 2.50 -6.88
N VAL A 359 15.29 1.92 -6.14
CA VAL A 359 14.20 1.15 -6.75
C VAL A 359 13.10 2.08 -7.24
N PRO A 360 12.64 1.95 -8.49
CA PRO A 360 11.50 2.74 -8.99
C PRO A 360 10.24 2.45 -8.18
N ARG A 361 9.43 3.48 -7.94
CA ARG A 361 8.15 3.37 -7.23
C ARG A 361 6.96 3.32 -8.17
N VAL A 362 7.16 3.71 -9.41
CA VAL A 362 6.16 3.64 -10.48
C VAL A 362 6.82 3.04 -11.73
N ILE A 363 6.18 2.04 -12.32
CA ILE A 363 6.61 1.41 -13.57
C ILE A 363 5.52 1.60 -14.60
N LEU A 364 5.80 2.29 -15.69
CA LEU A 364 4.92 2.49 -16.83
C LEU A 364 5.18 1.42 -17.88
N VAL A 365 4.13 0.74 -18.32
CA VAL A 365 4.20 -0.35 -19.29
C VAL A 365 3.30 -0.04 -20.48
N PRO A 366 3.86 0.43 -21.61
CA PRO A 366 3.08 0.68 -22.82
C PRO A 366 2.25 -0.55 -23.22
N GLY A 367 0.99 -0.33 -23.56
CA GLY A 367 0.03 -1.38 -23.93
C GLY A 367 -0.65 -2.08 -22.77
N VAL A 368 -0.15 -1.94 -21.51
CA VAL A 368 -0.64 -2.70 -20.36
C VAL A 368 -1.19 -1.79 -19.25
N GLY A 369 -0.44 -0.77 -18.85
CA GLY A 369 -0.82 0.10 -17.73
C GLY A 369 0.36 0.52 -16.87
N LEU A 370 0.16 0.58 -15.56
CA LEU A 370 1.21 0.92 -14.60
C LEU A 370 1.23 -0.03 -13.39
N PHE A 371 2.38 -0.11 -12.75
CA PHE A 371 2.55 -0.73 -11.45
C PHE A 371 3.09 0.31 -10.45
N GLY A 372 2.38 0.48 -9.35
CA GLY A 372 2.95 1.09 -8.14
C GLY A 372 3.77 0.07 -7.38
N VAL A 373 4.89 0.49 -6.81
CA VAL A 373 5.88 -0.37 -6.17
C VAL A 373 6.16 0.13 -4.76
N GLY A 374 6.05 -0.73 -3.77
CA GLY A 374 6.23 -0.36 -2.37
C GLY A 374 6.73 -1.48 -1.48
N ALA A 375 7.08 -1.15 -0.25
CA ALA A 375 7.45 -2.12 0.79
C ALA A 375 6.24 -2.90 1.35
N SER A 376 5.03 -2.48 1.03
CA SER A 376 3.76 -3.12 1.40
C SER A 376 2.72 -2.85 0.32
N LYS A 377 1.61 -3.58 0.34
CA LYS A 377 0.47 -3.31 -0.57
C LYS A 377 -0.07 -1.89 -0.40
N SER A 378 -0.11 -1.39 0.83
CA SER A 378 -0.53 -0.01 1.10
C SER A 378 0.44 1.02 0.48
N ALA A 379 1.76 0.82 0.61
CA ALA A 379 2.74 1.71 0.01
C ALA A 379 2.71 1.66 -1.53
N ALA A 380 2.54 0.48 -2.11
CA ALA A 380 2.38 0.30 -3.56
C ALA A 380 1.11 1.00 -4.07
N LYS A 381 0.01 0.89 -3.33
CA LYS A 381 -1.25 1.58 -3.64
C LYS A 381 -1.09 3.10 -3.61
N ILE A 382 -0.40 3.64 -2.60
CA ILE A 382 -0.09 5.08 -2.51
C ILE A 382 0.69 5.53 -3.76
N ALA A 383 1.70 4.78 -4.18
CA ALA A 383 2.46 5.09 -5.38
C ALA A 383 1.57 5.05 -6.65
N SER A 384 0.65 4.08 -6.75
CA SER A 384 -0.31 4.01 -7.86
C SER A 384 -1.31 5.17 -7.86
N ASP A 385 -1.87 5.53 -6.70
CA ASP A 385 -2.83 6.62 -6.57
C ASP A 385 -2.17 7.96 -6.99
N ILE A 386 -0.93 8.21 -6.55
CA ILE A 386 -0.15 9.38 -6.95
C ILE A 386 0.17 9.33 -8.45
N ALA A 387 0.52 8.16 -9.00
CA ALA A 387 0.80 8.02 -10.42
C ALA A 387 -0.44 8.32 -11.30
N GLU A 388 -1.63 7.86 -10.90
CA GLU A 388 -2.88 8.20 -11.61
C GLU A 388 -3.16 9.71 -11.57
N ASN A 389 -2.97 10.35 -10.42
CA ASN A 389 -3.08 11.79 -10.26
C ASN A 389 -2.06 12.55 -11.15
N THR A 390 -0.80 12.10 -11.14
CA THR A 390 0.27 12.65 -11.99
C THR A 390 -0.08 12.52 -13.48
N ILE A 391 -0.58 11.36 -13.91
CA ILE A 391 -1.03 11.12 -15.30
C ILE A 391 -2.13 12.11 -15.69
N GLN A 392 -3.11 12.33 -14.82
CA GLN A 392 -4.19 13.28 -15.09
C GLN A 392 -3.64 14.72 -15.21
N THR A 393 -2.84 15.14 -14.23
CA THR A 393 -2.27 16.49 -14.19
C THR A 393 -1.39 16.76 -15.42
N ILE A 394 -0.48 15.83 -15.77
CA ILE A 394 0.38 15.98 -16.96
C ILE A 394 -0.44 15.97 -18.24
N THR A 395 -1.46 15.09 -18.35
CA THR A 395 -2.34 15.07 -19.54
C THR A 395 -3.05 16.41 -19.72
N ASP A 396 -3.57 16.98 -18.65
CA ASP A 396 -4.27 18.27 -18.69
C ASP A 396 -3.29 19.42 -18.98
N ALA A 397 -2.10 19.41 -18.39
CA ALA A 397 -1.06 20.40 -18.67
C ALA A 397 -0.63 20.36 -20.16
N GLU A 398 -0.36 19.16 -20.69
CA GLU A 398 -0.03 18.96 -22.10
C GLU A 398 -1.19 19.32 -23.05
N ALA A 399 -2.41 19.28 -22.58
CA ALA A 399 -3.58 19.70 -23.38
C ALA A 399 -3.63 21.20 -23.64
N ILE A 400 -3.13 22.03 -22.71
CA ILE A 400 -3.17 23.49 -22.77
C ILE A 400 -1.81 24.14 -23.07
N GLY A 401 -0.70 23.41 -22.93
CA GLY A 401 0.66 23.92 -23.10
C GLY A 401 1.70 22.81 -23.13
N CYS A 402 2.65 22.87 -22.21
CA CYS A 402 3.72 21.90 -22.03
C CYS A 402 4.01 21.73 -20.54
N TYR A 403 3.93 20.50 -20.04
CA TYR A 403 4.20 20.22 -18.62
C TYR A 403 5.66 20.54 -18.26
N GLU A 404 5.84 21.27 -17.15
CA GLU A 404 7.13 21.61 -16.56
C GLU A 404 7.12 21.40 -15.06
N CYS A 405 8.11 20.64 -14.55
CA CYS A 405 8.32 20.40 -13.12
C CYS A 405 9.30 21.43 -12.50
N LEU A 406 9.55 21.27 -11.21
CA LEU A 406 10.61 21.96 -10.49
C LEU A 406 12.00 21.55 -10.99
N SER A 407 13.01 22.34 -10.63
CA SER A 407 14.41 21.98 -10.90
C SER A 407 14.85 20.69 -10.20
N GLU A 408 15.85 20.00 -10.73
CA GLU A 408 16.43 18.81 -10.12
C GLU A 408 16.92 19.08 -8.68
N GLY A 409 17.48 20.27 -8.43
CA GLY A 409 17.96 20.67 -7.11
C GLY A 409 16.83 20.82 -6.11
N ASP A 410 15.73 21.48 -6.49
CA ASP A 410 14.55 21.65 -5.61
C ASP A 410 13.91 20.30 -5.28
N LEU A 411 13.82 19.39 -6.27
CA LEU A 411 13.32 18.03 -6.05
C LEU A 411 14.23 17.24 -5.11
N PHE A 412 15.55 17.41 -5.22
CA PHE A 412 16.51 16.77 -4.32
C PHE A 412 16.37 17.28 -2.89
N ASP A 413 16.27 18.59 -2.72
CA ASP A 413 16.12 19.21 -1.40
C ASP A 413 14.86 18.69 -0.71
N MET A 414 13.77 18.52 -1.45
CA MET A 414 12.52 17.94 -0.94
C MET A 414 12.65 16.44 -0.63
N GLU A 415 13.18 15.61 -1.56
CA GLU A 415 13.31 14.16 -1.36
C GLU A 415 14.21 13.83 -0.16
N TYR A 416 15.27 14.63 0.05
CA TYR A 416 16.25 14.44 1.11
C TYR A 416 16.01 15.34 2.33
N TRP A 417 14.87 16.00 2.37
CA TRP A 417 14.45 16.77 3.54
C TRP A 417 14.09 15.85 4.71
N SER A 418 14.68 16.11 5.89
CA SER A 418 14.49 15.27 7.07
C SER A 418 13.02 15.16 7.50
N LEU A 419 12.24 16.22 7.32
CA LEU A 419 10.83 16.27 7.67
C LEU A 419 9.97 15.46 6.69
N GLU A 420 10.31 15.42 5.40
CA GLU A 420 9.65 14.54 4.43
C GLU A 420 10.03 13.07 4.65
N GLN A 421 11.30 12.78 4.88
CA GLN A 421 11.76 11.41 5.16
C GLN A 421 11.14 10.82 6.43
N ALA A 422 10.77 11.65 7.41
CA ALA A 422 10.06 11.21 8.61
C ALA A 422 8.71 10.51 8.28
N LYS A 423 8.08 10.84 7.14
CA LYS A 423 6.86 10.20 6.64
C LYS A 423 7.05 8.73 6.21
N LEU A 424 8.30 8.29 5.94
CA LEU A 424 8.61 6.90 5.60
C LEU A 424 8.57 5.95 6.80
N GLY A 425 8.55 6.49 8.03
CA GLY A 425 8.62 5.73 9.27
C GLY A 425 10.04 5.25 9.60
N LYS A 426 10.33 5.11 10.89
CA LYS A 426 11.65 4.67 11.42
C LYS A 426 11.60 3.31 12.13
N GLY A 427 10.48 2.58 12.03
CA GLY A 427 10.29 1.30 12.70
C GLY A 427 11.09 0.16 12.07
N LYS A 428 11.52 -0.82 12.90
CA LYS A 428 12.10 -2.06 12.39
C LYS A 428 11.04 -2.85 11.64
N GLU A 429 11.30 -3.19 10.38
CA GLU A 429 10.40 -4.03 9.61
C GLU A 429 10.14 -5.39 10.29
N ALA A 430 8.91 -5.85 10.19
CA ALA A 430 8.54 -7.19 10.65
C ALA A 430 9.28 -8.26 9.83
N LYS A 431 9.44 -9.48 10.40
CA LYS A 431 10.29 -10.53 9.81
C LYS A 431 9.86 -10.97 8.40
N LEU A 432 8.57 -10.90 8.10
CA LEU A 432 8.01 -11.25 6.79
C LEU A 432 7.40 -10.02 6.07
N ALA A 433 7.81 -8.81 6.45
CA ALA A 433 7.48 -7.62 5.67
C ALA A 433 7.93 -7.83 4.20
N ARG A 434 7.16 -7.29 3.26
CA ARG A 434 7.41 -7.39 1.81
C ARG A 434 7.19 -8.79 1.20
N HIS A 435 6.82 -9.80 2.01
CA HIS A 435 6.51 -11.14 1.50
C HIS A 435 5.03 -11.25 1.14
N VAL A 436 4.76 -11.93 0.04
CA VAL A 436 3.41 -12.28 -0.42
C VAL A 436 3.17 -13.76 -0.12
N VAL A 437 2.12 -14.04 0.64
CA VAL A 437 1.75 -15.38 1.11
C VAL A 437 0.40 -15.77 0.52
N VAL A 438 0.33 -16.95 -0.05
CA VAL A 438 -0.92 -17.58 -0.52
C VAL A 438 -1.26 -18.75 0.40
N VAL A 439 -2.51 -18.80 0.87
CA VAL A 439 -3.03 -19.90 1.71
C VAL A 439 -4.26 -20.51 1.06
N THR A 440 -4.19 -21.78 0.62
CA THR A 440 -5.36 -22.51 0.09
C THR A 440 -6.18 -23.13 1.22
N GLY A 441 -7.50 -23.27 1.01
CA GLY A 441 -8.39 -23.63 2.12
C GLY A 441 -8.42 -22.53 3.18
N GLY A 442 -8.30 -21.27 2.73
CA GLY A 442 -8.09 -20.09 3.58
C GLY A 442 -9.31 -19.68 4.40
N ALA A 443 -10.49 -20.14 4.03
CA ALA A 443 -11.73 -19.92 4.81
C ALA A 443 -11.92 -20.96 5.93
N GLY A 444 -11.14 -22.05 5.94
CA GLY A 444 -11.17 -23.07 6.99
C GLY A 444 -10.36 -22.66 8.23
N GLY A 445 -10.57 -23.37 9.36
CA GLY A 445 -9.98 -23.01 10.66
C GLY A 445 -8.44 -22.91 10.64
N ILE A 446 -7.74 -23.91 10.08
CA ILE A 446 -6.27 -23.89 9.96
C ILE A 446 -5.83 -22.80 8.97
N GLY A 447 -6.57 -22.64 7.86
CA GLY A 447 -6.25 -21.63 6.84
C GLY A 447 -6.35 -20.20 7.38
N GLN A 448 -7.42 -19.88 8.11
CA GLN A 448 -7.61 -18.56 8.74
C GLN A 448 -6.52 -18.27 9.79
N ALA A 449 -6.26 -19.23 10.69
CA ALA A 449 -5.20 -19.11 11.70
C ALA A 449 -3.83 -18.88 11.04
N THR A 450 -3.54 -19.62 9.96
CA THR A 450 -2.31 -19.49 9.19
C THR A 450 -2.19 -18.11 8.55
N ALA A 451 -3.23 -17.66 7.85
CA ALA A 451 -3.27 -16.34 7.25
C ALA A 451 -3.04 -15.24 8.29
N GLN A 452 -3.70 -15.33 9.43
CA GLN A 452 -3.53 -14.39 10.54
C GLN A 452 -2.11 -14.41 11.12
N ALA A 453 -1.50 -15.59 11.28
CA ALA A 453 -0.15 -15.73 11.80
C ALA A 453 0.89 -15.08 10.87
N PHE A 454 0.77 -15.26 9.56
CA PHE A 454 1.62 -14.60 8.57
C PHE A 454 1.42 -13.09 8.56
N LYS A 455 0.18 -12.60 8.63
CA LYS A 455 -0.10 -11.16 8.75
C LYS A 455 0.54 -10.54 9.99
N ARG A 456 0.47 -11.19 11.14
CA ARG A 456 1.16 -10.73 12.38
C ARG A 456 2.68 -10.61 12.22
N LYS A 457 3.28 -11.28 11.23
CA LYS A 457 4.70 -11.16 10.88
C LYS A 457 4.96 -10.13 9.76
N GLY A 458 3.92 -9.41 9.31
CA GLY A 458 4.03 -8.32 8.35
C GLY A 458 3.89 -8.74 6.89
N ALA A 459 3.48 -9.98 6.61
CA ALA A 459 3.27 -10.43 5.24
C ALA A 459 1.96 -9.88 4.64
N GLU A 460 1.97 -9.69 3.33
CA GLU A 460 0.77 -9.53 2.52
C GLU A 460 0.17 -10.92 2.24
N VAL A 461 -1.12 -11.08 2.47
CA VAL A 461 -1.75 -12.41 2.40
C VAL A 461 -2.92 -12.43 1.42
N ALA A 462 -2.94 -13.45 0.58
CA ALA A 462 -4.10 -13.85 -0.21
C ALA A 462 -4.61 -15.21 0.26
N ILE A 463 -5.89 -15.32 0.53
CA ILE A 463 -6.56 -16.60 0.82
C ILE A 463 -7.29 -17.10 -0.42
N LEU A 464 -7.12 -18.39 -0.71
CA LEU A 464 -7.78 -19.09 -1.80
C LEU A 464 -8.73 -20.13 -1.21
N ASP A 465 -9.99 -20.10 -1.64
CA ASP A 465 -11.00 -21.09 -1.26
C ASP A 465 -12.12 -21.12 -2.31
N LEU A 466 -13.06 -22.03 -2.17
CA LEU A 466 -14.26 -22.07 -3.00
C LEU A 466 -15.03 -20.74 -2.88
N ALA A 467 -15.63 -20.31 -3.99
CA ALA A 467 -16.46 -19.12 -4.00
C ALA A 467 -17.64 -19.26 -3.03
N GLY A 468 -17.90 -18.21 -2.23
CA GLY A 468 -19.05 -18.19 -1.31
C GLY A 468 -18.84 -17.27 -0.10
N ASP A 469 -19.86 -17.29 0.78
CA ASP A 469 -19.91 -16.41 1.96
C ASP A 469 -18.77 -16.67 2.94
N ALA A 470 -18.32 -17.93 3.07
CA ALA A 470 -17.23 -18.29 3.96
C ALA A 470 -15.91 -17.59 3.57
N LEU A 471 -15.58 -17.57 2.27
CA LEU A 471 -14.40 -16.88 1.76
C LEU A 471 -14.52 -15.37 1.96
N THR A 472 -15.69 -14.80 1.65
CA THR A 472 -15.96 -13.37 1.82
C THR A 472 -15.85 -12.94 3.30
N ALA A 473 -16.44 -13.72 4.20
CA ALA A 473 -16.38 -13.46 5.64
C ALA A 473 -14.95 -13.57 6.19
N ALA A 474 -14.21 -14.59 5.78
CA ALA A 474 -12.81 -14.77 6.17
C ALA A 474 -11.93 -13.61 5.67
N ALA A 475 -12.09 -13.18 4.43
CA ALA A 475 -11.36 -12.04 3.88
C ALA A 475 -11.63 -10.74 4.65
N LYS A 476 -12.89 -10.48 4.98
CA LYS A 476 -13.30 -9.31 5.78
C LYS A 476 -12.71 -9.35 7.18
N LEU A 477 -12.80 -10.51 7.86
CA LEU A 477 -12.25 -10.71 9.21
C LEU A 477 -10.72 -10.50 9.21
N LEU A 478 -10.04 -11.11 8.26
CA LEU A 478 -8.58 -11.08 8.15
C LEU A 478 -8.07 -9.79 7.51
N LYS A 479 -8.94 -8.98 6.89
CA LYS A 479 -8.56 -7.81 6.08
C LYS A 479 -7.44 -8.17 5.09
N CYS A 480 -7.68 -9.18 4.25
CA CYS A 480 -6.72 -9.68 3.25
C CYS A 480 -7.40 -9.90 1.90
N ALA A 481 -6.61 -10.14 0.87
CA ALA A 481 -7.13 -10.50 -0.43
C ALA A 481 -7.80 -11.89 -0.40
N ALA A 482 -8.91 -12.04 -1.11
CA ALA A 482 -9.59 -13.30 -1.31
C ALA A 482 -9.70 -13.60 -2.81
N VAL A 483 -9.33 -14.80 -3.19
CA VAL A 483 -9.40 -15.25 -4.59
C VAL A 483 -10.18 -16.56 -4.64
N PRO A 484 -11.35 -16.59 -5.28
CA PRO A 484 -12.08 -17.83 -5.50
C PRO A 484 -11.24 -18.84 -6.29
N CYS A 485 -11.13 -20.07 -5.78
CA CYS A 485 -10.31 -21.09 -6.40
C CYS A 485 -10.76 -22.49 -5.93
N ASP A 486 -11.18 -23.33 -6.88
CA ASP A 486 -11.24 -24.76 -6.67
C ASP A 486 -9.88 -25.37 -7.05
N VAL A 487 -9.17 -25.92 -6.07
CA VAL A 487 -7.84 -26.50 -6.30
C VAL A 487 -7.89 -27.82 -7.12
N THR A 488 -9.08 -28.38 -7.31
CA THR A 488 -9.28 -29.56 -8.18
C THR A 488 -9.38 -29.17 -9.65
N ASP A 489 -9.59 -27.88 -9.96
CA ASP A 489 -9.60 -27.34 -11.33
C ASP A 489 -8.26 -26.63 -11.64
N ALA A 490 -7.52 -27.19 -12.60
CA ALA A 490 -6.24 -26.63 -13.03
C ALA A 490 -6.35 -25.21 -13.61
N ALA A 491 -7.45 -24.90 -14.32
CA ALA A 491 -7.67 -23.58 -14.90
C ALA A 491 -7.99 -22.56 -13.81
N ALA A 492 -8.80 -22.93 -12.81
CA ALA A 492 -9.08 -22.10 -11.65
C ALA A 492 -7.82 -21.78 -10.85
N VAL A 493 -6.94 -22.77 -10.62
CA VAL A 493 -5.65 -22.55 -9.94
C VAL A 493 -4.77 -21.58 -10.73
N LYS A 494 -4.63 -21.77 -12.03
CA LYS A 494 -3.84 -20.87 -12.89
C LYS A 494 -4.38 -19.44 -12.86
N THR A 495 -5.71 -19.29 -12.94
CA THR A 495 -6.39 -17.99 -12.86
C THR A 495 -6.18 -17.33 -11.49
N ALA A 496 -6.26 -18.10 -10.41
CA ALA A 496 -6.03 -17.57 -9.05
C ALA A 496 -4.60 -17.06 -8.86
N PHE A 497 -3.59 -17.80 -9.31
CA PHE A 497 -2.20 -17.35 -9.24
C PHE A 497 -1.92 -16.15 -10.17
N ALA A 498 -2.55 -16.08 -11.34
CA ALA A 498 -2.50 -14.90 -12.20
C ALA A 498 -3.10 -13.67 -11.48
N LYS A 499 -4.21 -13.83 -10.76
CA LYS A 499 -4.81 -12.75 -9.96
C LYS A 499 -3.93 -12.30 -8.80
N VAL A 500 -3.27 -13.23 -8.12
CA VAL A 500 -2.29 -12.91 -7.08
C VAL A 500 -1.10 -12.14 -7.66
N ALA A 501 -0.55 -12.59 -8.79
CA ALA A 501 0.55 -11.91 -9.49
C ALA A 501 0.16 -10.50 -9.93
N GLU A 502 -1.04 -10.32 -10.47
CA GLU A 502 -1.58 -8.99 -10.81
C GLU A 502 -1.73 -8.11 -9.57
N THR A 503 -2.24 -8.67 -8.46
CA THR A 503 -2.54 -7.91 -7.24
C THR A 503 -1.30 -7.49 -6.47
N PHE A 504 -0.28 -8.35 -6.37
CA PHE A 504 0.88 -8.16 -5.50
C PHE A 504 2.23 -8.18 -6.23
N GLY A 505 2.23 -8.44 -7.53
CA GLY A 505 3.43 -8.62 -8.35
C GLY A 505 3.93 -10.06 -8.40
N GLY A 506 3.49 -10.95 -7.50
CA GLY A 506 3.96 -12.33 -7.44
C GLY A 506 3.67 -13.02 -6.11
N VAL A 507 4.43 -14.08 -5.77
CA VAL A 507 4.25 -14.87 -4.55
C VAL A 507 5.60 -15.33 -3.98
N ASP A 508 5.73 -15.34 -2.66
CA ASP A 508 6.95 -15.77 -1.96
C ASP A 508 6.76 -17.06 -1.16
N ILE A 509 5.58 -17.23 -0.57
CA ILE A 509 5.26 -18.36 0.31
C ILE A 509 3.89 -18.89 -0.08
N VAL A 510 3.79 -20.18 -0.30
CA VAL A 510 2.51 -20.87 -0.53
C VAL A 510 2.27 -21.90 0.53
N VAL A 511 1.16 -21.79 1.25
CA VAL A 511 0.66 -22.82 2.17
C VAL A 511 -0.45 -23.59 1.47
N SER A 512 -0.11 -24.76 0.95
CA SER A 512 -1.05 -25.69 0.33
C SER A 512 -1.76 -26.48 1.43
N ASN A 513 -2.95 -25.97 1.82
CA ASN A 513 -3.67 -26.45 3.01
C ASN A 513 -5.07 -27.02 2.67
N ALA A 514 -5.66 -26.69 1.53
CA ALA A 514 -6.98 -27.21 1.13
C ALA A 514 -7.02 -28.74 1.19
N GLY A 515 -8.09 -29.31 1.76
CA GLY A 515 -8.23 -30.75 1.88
C GLY A 515 -9.53 -31.17 2.56
N LYS A 516 -9.88 -32.45 2.43
CA LYS A 516 -11.04 -33.07 3.06
C LYS A 516 -10.70 -34.50 3.46
N ALA A 517 -11.20 -34.96 4.60
CA ALA A 517 -10.98 -36.31 5.09
C ALA A 517 -12.10 -37.26 4.66
N TRP A 518 -11.83 -38.17 3.76
CA TRP A 518 -12.71 -39.30 3.47
C TRP A 518 -12.33 -40.50 4.33
N GLN A 519 -13.32 -41.28 4.75
CA GLN A 519 -13.16 -42.49 5.54
C GLN A 519 -13.75 -43.67 4.79
N GLY A 520 -13.20 -44.83 5.05
CA GLY A 520 -13.63 -46.11 4.50
C GLY A 520 -12.60 -47.18 4.72
N LYS A 521 -13.08 -48.41 4.93
CA LYS A 521 -12.19 -49.60 5.02
C LYS A 521 -11.64 -49.89 3.61
N ILE A 522 -10.32 -49.90 3.47
CA ILE A 522 -9.65 -49.87 2.15
C ILE A 522 -10.06 -51.02 1.22
N GLY A 523 -10.37 -52.19 1.78
CA GLY A 523 -10.79 -53.35 0.98
C GLY A 523 -12.26 -53.33 0.54
N THR A 524 -13.06 -52.35 0.98
CA THR A 524 -14.50 -52.27 0.67
C THR A 524 -15.00 -50.86 0.32
N VAL A 525 -14.15 -49.84 0.44
CA VAL A 525 -14.49 -48.48 0.02
C VAL A 525 -14.63 -48.44 -1.51
N ASP A 526 -15.60 -47.66 -1.99
CA ASP A 526 -15.78 -47.50 -3.43
C ASP A 526 -14.61 -46.73 -4.08
N GLU A 527 -14.33 -47.06 -5.32
CA GLU A 527 -13.22 -46.49 -6.09
C GLU A 527 -13.36 -44.99 -6.27
N GLN A 528 -14.58 -44.46 -6.41
CA GLN A 528 -14.81 -43.03 -6.62
C GLN A 528 -14.40 -42.23 -5.39
N THR A 529 -14.68 -42.71 -4.18
CA THR A 529 -14.22 -42.08 -2.94
C THR A 529 -12.70 -41.97 -2.89
N ILE A 530 -11.97 -42.99 -3.35
CA ILE A 530 -10.49 -42.91 -3.44
C ILE A 530 -10.07 -41.88 -4.47
N ARG A 531 -10.67 -41.88 -5.67
CA ARG A 531 -10.37 -40.95 -6.75
C ARG A 531 -10.60 -39.50 -6.31
N ASP A 532 -11.76 -39.20 -5.73
CA ASP A 532 -12.11 -37.86 -5.23
C ASP A 532 -11.13 -37.37 -4.17
N SER A 533 -10.70 -38.30 -3.28
CA SER A 533 -9.72 -37.95 -2.27
C SER A 533 -8.33 -37.69 -2.84
N PHE A 534 -7.88 -38.45 -3.84
CA PHE A 534 -6.64 -38.19 -4.55
C PHE A 534 -6.72 -36.86 -5.31
N GLU A 535 -7.86 -36.57 -5.95
CA GLU A 535 -8.08 -35.34 -6.71
C GLU A 535 -7.87 -34.09 -5.84
N LEU A 536 -8.46 -34.08 -4.65
CA LEU A 536 -8.31 -32.92 -3.74
C LEU A 536 -6.99 -32.97 -2.93
N ASN A 537 -6.69 -34.10 -2.27
CA ASN A 537 -5.61 -34.17 -1.27
C ASN A 537 -4.22 -34.48 -1.87
N PHE A 538 -4.11 -34.73 -3.17
CA PHE A 538 -2.85 -34.93 -3.90
C PHE A 538 -2.77 -34.02 -5.14
N TYR A 539 -3.64 -34.19 -6.14
CA TYR A 539 -3.57 -33.40 -7.35
C TYR A 539 -3.84 -31.92 -7.11
N GLY A 540 -4.72 -31.55 -6.16
CA GLY A 540 -4.91 -30.17 -5.73
C GLY A 540 -3.60 -29.55 -5.20
N HIS A 541 -2.86 -30.26 -4.35
CA HIS A 541 -1.55 -29.81 -3.89
C HIS A 541 -0.52 -29.70 -5.01
N GLN A 542 -0.52 -30.65 -5.96
CA GLN A 542 0.37 -30.62 -7.13
C GLN A 542 0.12 -29.39 -8.01
N ARG A 543 -1.14 -29.09 -8.36
CA ARG A 543 -1.49 -27.92 -9.17
C ARG A 543 -1.11 -26.61 -8.52
N VAL A 544 -1.40 -26.49 -7.24
CA VAL A 544 -1.03 -25.30 -6.43
C VAL A 544 0.48 -25.11 -6.40
N ALA A 545 1.24 -26.16 -6.14
CA ALA A 545 2.70 -26.08 -6.10
C ALA A 545 3.30 -25.75 -7.47
N GLN A 546 2.78 -26.37 -8.55
CA GLN A 546 3.22 -26.10 -9.92
C GLN A 546 2.97 -24.66 -10.34
N ALA A 547 1.79 -24.12 -10.07
CA ALA A 547 1.47 -22.71 -10.36
C ALA A 547 2.33 -21.74 -9.52
N ALA A 548 2.62 -22.09 -8.27
CA ALA A 548 3.51 -21.31 -7.42
C ALA A 548 4.94 -21.27 -7.98
N VAL A 549 5.50 -22.42 -8.37
CA VAL A 549 6.84 -22.52 -8.98
C VAL A 549 6.93 -21.71 -10.26
N GLU A 550 5.90 -21.75 -11.13
CA GLU A 550 5.88 -20.95 -12.35
C GLU A 550 6.04 -19.45 -12.06
N VAL A 551 5.37 -18.94 -11.02
CA VAL A 551 5.50 -17.53 -10.61
C VAL A 551 6.87 -17.28 -9.97
N MET A 552 7.33 -18.14 -9.05
CA MET A 552 8.59 -17.99 -8.32
C MET A 552 9.81 -18.04 -9.26
N SER A 553 9.82 -18.93 -10.26
CA SER A 553 10.89 -19.02 -11.26
C SER A 553 10.98 -17.74 -12.13
N LYS A 554 9.83 -17.12 -12.48
CA LYS A 554 9.82 -15.83 -13.19
C LYS A 554 10.38 -14.70 -12.33
N GLN A 555 10.17 -14.71 -11.01
CA GLN A 555 10.74 -13.76 -10.06
C GLN A 555 12.26 -13.94 -9.91
N GLY A 556 12.76 -15.17 -9.90
CA GLY A 556 14.19 -15.48 -9.90
C GLY A 556 14.91 -15.28 -8.56
N PHE A 557 14.18 -15.14 -7.44
CA PHE A 557 14.76 -15.01 -6.09
C PHE A 557 14.27 -16.09 -5.11
N GLY A 558 13.80 -17.23 -5.64
CA GLY A 558 13.36 -18.36 -4.85
C GLY A 558 11.96 -18.19 -4.25
N GLY A 559 11.64 -19.04 -3.28
CA GLY A 559 10.36 -19.06 -2.60
C GLY A 559 10.21 -20.21 -1.61
N VAL A 560 9.01 -20.38 -1.06
CA VAL A 560 8.72 -21.43 -0.07
C VAL A 560 7.38 -22.11 -0.36
N LEU A 561 7.40 -23.41 -0.52
CA LEU A 561 6.21 -24.27 -0.58
C LEU A 561 6.03 -24.99 0.76
N LEU A 562 4.87 -24.85 1.38
CA LEU A 562 4.52 -25.47 2.66
C LEU A 562 3.28 -26.33 2.46
N PHE A 563 3.42 -27.64 2.73
CA PHE A 563 2.33 -28.59 2.56
C PHE A 563 1.70 -28.96 3.90
N ASN A 564 0.37 -28.81 3.99
CA ASN A 564 -0.37 -29.35 5.12
C ASN A 564 -0.65 -30.84 4.87
N VAL A 565 0.14 -31.67 5.50
CA VAL A 565 -0.06 -33.11 5.47
C VAL A 565 -0.83 -33.58 6.72
N SER A 566 -0.76 -34.82 7.11
CA SER A 566 -1.48 -35.38 8.24
C SER A 566 -0.68 -36.48 8.87
N LYS A 567 -0.89 -36.74 10.17
CA LYS A 567 -0.44 -37.98 10.84
C LYS A 567 -0.78 -39.21 10.02
N GLN A 568 -1.91 -39.23 9.32
CA GLN A 568 -2.34 -40.37 8.49
C GLN A 568 -1.38 -40.66 7.32
N ALA A 569 -0.51 -39.70 6.94
CA ALA A 569 0.53 -39.91 5.94
C ALA A 569 1.69 -40.78 6.44
N LEU A 570 1.94 -40.77 7.75
CA LEU A 570 3.05 -41.48 8.39
C LEU A 570 2.57 -42.67 9.21
N ASN A 571 1.49 -42.53 9.93
CA ASN A 571 0.94 -43.51 10.85
C ASN A 571 -0.58 -43.67 10.58
N PRO A 572 -0.97 -44.55 9.64
CA PRO A 572 -2.35 -44.70 9.23
C PRO A 572 -3.21 -45.30 10.34
N GLY A 573 -4.38 -44.71 10.56
CA GLY A 573 -5.42 -45.24 11.44
C GLY A 573 -6.43 -46.11 10.68
N PRO A 574 -7.20 -46.96 11.40
CA PRO A 574 -8.25 -47.74 10.78
C PRO A 574 -9.28 -46.89 10.04
N ASN A 575 -9.68 -47.34 8.86
CA ASN A 575 -10.67 -46.68 7.99
C ASN A 575 -10.23 -45.32 7.42
N PHE A 576 -8.97 -44.93 7.54
CA PHE A 576 -8.42 -43.68 6.96
C PHE A 576 -7.60 -43.88 5.69
N GLY A 577 -7.64 -45.07 5.07
CA GLY A 577 -6.94 -45.35 3.82
C GLY A 577 -7.24 -44.33 2.72
N PRO A 578 -8.51 -44.01 2.43
CA PRO A 578 -8.86 -43.02 1.40
C PRO A 578 -8.23 -41.63 1.62
N TYR A 579 -8.05 -41.22 2.85
CA TYR A 579 -7.40 -39.95 3.22
C TYR A 579 -5.89 -40.03 3.38
N GLY A 580 -5.41 -41.11 4.05
CA GLY A 580 -3.99 -41.28 4.39
C GLY A 580 -3.12 -41.49 3.16
N LEU A 581 -3.56 -42.26 2.18
CA LEU A 581 -2.82 -42.55 0.96
C LEU A 581 -2.47 -41.30 0.15
N PRO A 582 -3.43 -40.42 -0.24
CA PRO A 582 -3.08 -39.22 -0.94
C PRO A 582 -2.25 -38.21 -0.10
N LYS A 583 -2.39 -38.19 1.23
CA LYS A 583 -1.52 -37.39 2.11
C LYS A 583 -0.08 -37.94 2.19
N ALA A 584 0.11 -39.26 2.13
CA ALA A 584 1.43 -39.86 1.99
C ALA A 584 2.06 -39.54 0.63
N ALA A 585 1.27 -39.57 -0.45
CA ALA A 585 1.70 -39.15 -1.77
C ALA A 585 2.08 -37.65 -1.78
N ALA A 586 1.28 -36.77 -1.14
CA ALA A 586 1.59 -35.34 -1.02
C ALA A 586 2.89 -35.08 -0.24
N LEU A 587 3.21 -35.91 0.76
CA LEU A 587 4.49 -35.85 1.48
C LEU A 587 5.67 -36.21 0.59
N ALA A 588 5.54 -37.25 -0.25
CA ALA A 588 6.54 -37.62 -1.25
C ALA A 588 6.69 -36.50 -2.30
N LEU A 589 5.58 -35.91 -2.75
CA LEU A 589 5.56 -34.79 -3.67
C LEU A 589 6.34 -33.59 -3.12
N MET A 590 6.15 -33.23 -1.85
CA MET A 590 6.89 -32.16 -1.19
C MET A 590 8.41 -32.37 -1.26
N ARG A 591 8.87 -33.60 -1.00
CA ARG A 591 10.30 -33.93 -1.11
C ARG A 591 10.81 -33.83 -2.54
N GLN A 592 9.99 -34.22 -3.51
CA GLN A 592 10.36 -34.10 -4.92
C GLN A 592 10.52 -32.62 -5.32
N TYR A 593 9.60 -31.72 -4.91
CA TYR A 593 9.77 -30.28 -5.11
C TYR A 593 11.04 -29.72 -4.45
N ALA A 594 11.40 -30.21 -3.25
CA ALA A 594 12.63 -29.80 -2.58
C ALA A 594 13.89 -30.15 -3.39
N ILE A 595 13.88 -31.32 -4.04
CA ILE A 595 15.00 -31.81 -4.86
C ILE A 595 15.05 -31.06 -6.20
N ASP A 596 13.92 -30.96 -6.90
CA ASP A 596 13.87 -30.45 -8.27
C ASP A 596 14.14 -28.94 -8.33
N HIS A 597 13.67 -28.17 -7.33
CA HIS A 597 13.69 -26.71 -7.35
C HIS A 597 14.59 -26.07 -6.28
N GLY A 598 15.32 -26.87 -5.50
CA GLY A 598 16.23 -26.34 -4.48
C GLY A 598 17.34 -25.46 -5.06
N ALA A 599 17.86 -25.79 -6.24
CA ALA A 599 18.87 -24.98 -6.95
C ALA A 599 18.36 -23.61 -7.38
N GLU A 600 17.04 -23.48 -7.59
CA GLU A 600 16.38 -22.19 -7.89
C GLU A 600 16.07 -21.37 -6.61
N GLY A 601 16.48 -21.84 -5.43
CA GLY A 601 16.20 -21.22 -4.14
C GLY A 601 14.76 -21.44 -3.66
N ILE A 602 14.01 -22.37 -4.27
CA ILE A 602 12.65 -22.72 -3.84
C ILE A 602 12.74 -23.88 -2.84
N ARG A 603 12.34 -23.60 -1.60
CA ARG A 603 12.29 -24.58 -0.52
C ARG A 603 10.91 -25.23 -0.44
N ALA A 604 10.84 -26.51 -0.18
CA ALA A 604 9.60 -27.21 0.07
C ALA A 604 9.66 -27.98 1.40
N ASN A 605 8.66 -27.77 2.27
CA ASN A 605 8.57 -28.41 3.58
C ASN A 605 7.12 -28.77 3.91
N ALA A 606 6.91 -29.63 4.89
CA ALA A 606 5.58 -30.05 5.32
C ALA A 606 5.36 -29.82 6.82
N VAL A 607 4.13 -29.53 7.19
CA VAL A 607 3.65 -29.61 8.57
C VAL A 607 2.71 -30.79 8.69
N ASN A 608 3.00 -31.66 9.66
CA ASN A 608 2.21 -32.82 9.99
C ASN A 608 1.41 -32.54 11.27
N ALA A 609 0.10 -32.45 11.18
CA ALA A 609 -0.77 -32.19 12.30
C ALA A 609 -1.73 -33.34 12.60
N ASP A 610 -2.23 -33.43 13.85
CA ASP A 610 -3.23 -34.39 14.28
C ASP A 610 -4.29 -33.73 15.17
N ARG A 611 -5.56 -34.15 15.00
CA ARG A 611 -6.71 -33.78 15.84
C ARG A 611 -6.90 -32.27 16.02
N ILE A 612 -6.97 -31.52 14.93
CA ILE A 612 -7.22 -30.08 14.99
C ILE A 612 -8.72 -29.81 14.81
N ARG A 613 -9.35 -29.05 15.72
CA ARG A 613 -10.73 -28.56 15.53
C ARG A 613 -10.81 -27.72 14.26
N SER A 614 -11.63 -28.17 13.34
CA SER A 614 -11.75 -27.56 12.01
C SER A 614 -12.98 -28.12 11.31
N GLY A 615 -13.24 -27.73 10.06
CA GLY A 615 -14.27 -28.36 9.23
C GLY A 615 -14.00 -29.86 8.95
N LEU A 616 -12.77 -30.34 9.17
CA LEU A 616 -12.38 -31.77 9.06
C LEU A 616 -12.62 -32.56 10.34
N LEU A 617 -12.64 -31.92 11.48
CA LEU A 617 -12.92 -32.48 12.80
C LEU A 617 -13.82 -31.52 13.55
N THR A 618 -15.11 -31.66 13.31
CA THR A 618 -16.14 -30.80 13.92
C THR A 618 -16.41 -31.19 15.38
N ASP A 619 -17.02 -30.28 16.15
CA ASP A 619 -17.36 -30.54 17.55
C ASP A 619 -18.30 -31.75 17.68
N SER A 620 -19.26 -31.92 16.76
CA SER A 620 -20.13 -33.11 16.73
C SER A 620 -19.33 -34.40 16.51
N MET A 621 -18.34 -34.39 15.62
CA MET A 621 -17.45 -35.55 15.41
C MET A 621 -16.55 -35.83 16.61
N ILE A 622 -16.12 -34.80 17.32
CA ILE A 622 -15.33 -34.92 18.53
C ILE A 622 -16.18 -35.58 19.63
N ALA A 623 -17.40 -35.08 19.85
CA ALA A 623 -18.35 -35.63 20.81
C ALA A 623 -18.68 -37.11 20.53
N GLU A 624 -18.94 -37.46 19.27
CA GLU A 624 -19.20 -38.86 18.87
C GLU A 624 -17.98 -39.75 19.09
N ARG A 625 -16.79 -39.33 18.68
CA ARG A 625 -15.57 -40.10 18.74
C ARG A 625 -15.06 -40.26 20.17
N SER A 626 -15.20 -39.25 21.02
CA SER A 626 -14.86 -39.35 22.45
C SER A 626 -15.78 -40.34 23.17
N LYS A 627 -17.10 -40.23 22.93
CA LYS A 627 -18.09 -41.13 23.47
C LYS A 627 -17.85 -42.60 23.06
N ALA A 628 -17.55 -42.81 21.76
CA ALA A 628 -17.26 -44.19 21.24
C ALA A 628 -16.00 -44.81 21.86
N ARG A 629 -15.13 -44.00 22.49
CA ARG A 629 -13.91 -44.43 23.18
C ARG A 629 -14.01 -44.44 24.72
N GLY A 630 -15.17 -44.00 25.25
CA GLY A 630 -15.36 -43.86 26.71
C GLY A 630 -14.48 -42.74 27.30
N LEU A 631 -14.16 -41.71 26.52
CA LEU A 631 -13.33 -40.59 26.92
C LEU A 631 -14.16 -39.31 27.01
N THR A 632 -13.71 -38.34 27.82
CA THR A 632 -14.18 -36.96 27.68
C THR A 632 -13.66 -36.35 26.38
N GLU A 633 -14.29 -35.29 25.87
CA GLU A 633 -13.79 -34.55 24.70
C GLU A 633 -12.38 -33.97 24.95
N GLN A 634 -12.12 -33.50 26.18
CA GLN A 634 -10.81 -33.02 26.61
C GLN A 634 -9.76 -34.10 26.54
N ASP A 635 -10.04 -35.30 27.08
CA ASP A 635 -9.11 -36.43 27.04
C ASP A 635 -8.91 -36.95 25.62
N TYR A 636 -9.96 -36.93 24.80
CA TYR A 636 -9.86 -37.31 23.40
C TYR A 636 -8.95 -36.36 22.61
N MET A 637 -9.12 -35.04 22.78
CA MET A 637 -8.33 -34.02 22.11
C MET A 637 -6.91 -33.90 22.70
N GLY A 638 -6.79 -34.02 24.01
CA GLY A 638 -5.50 -34.03 24.73
C GLY A 638 -4.80 -35.41 24.79
N GLY A 639 -5.25 -36.43 24.02
CA GLY A 639 -4.66 -37.76 24.01
C GLY A 639 -3.27 -37.80 23.33
N ASN A 640 -2.32 -37.03 23.84
CA ASN A 640 -0.93 -36.95 23.43
C ASN A 640 0.00 -36.82 24.64
N LEU A 641 1.34 -36.87 24.44
CA LEU A 641 2.32 -36.82 25.54
C LEU A 641 2.23 -35.55 26.40
N LEU A 642 1.83 -34.41 25.82
CA LEU A 642 1.71 -33.16 26.53
C LEU A 642 0.38 -33.05 27.28
N ALA A 643 -0.55 -33.99 27.10
CA ALA A 643 -1.92 -33.96 27.62
C ALA A 643 -2.65 -32.64 27.32
N ARG A 644 -2.46 -32.07 26.12
CA ARG A 644 -3.00 -30.81 25.68
C ARG A 644 -3.59 -30.92 24.28
N GLU A 645 -4.69 -30.20 24.07
CA GLU A 645 -5.23 -30.01 22.72
C GLU A 645 -4.26 -29.23 21.85
N VAL A 646 -4.07 -29.67 20.61
CA VAL A 646 -3.34 -28.94 19.57
C VAL A 646 -4.32 -28.10 18.77
N THR A 647 -4.04 -26.82 18.65
CA THR A 647 -4.92 -25.86 18.03
C THR A 647 -4.51 -25.50 16.59
N ALA A 648 -5.39 -24.84 15.85
CA ALA A 648 -5.07 -24.30 14.55
C ALA A 648 -3.94 -23.25 14.61
N ASP A 649 -3.83 -22.50 15.72
CA ASP A 649 -2.75 -21.55 15.94
C ASP A 649 -1.37 -22.21 16.11
N ASP A 650 -1.31 -23.39 16.73
CA ASP A 650 -0.05 -24.16 16.86
C ASP A 650 0.45 -24.59 15.47
N VAL A 651 -0.47 -25.08 14.61
CA VAL A 651 -0.17 -25.46 13.23
C VAL A 651 0.23 -24.22 12.41
N ALA A 652 -0.46 -23.12 12.56
CA ALA A 652 -0.15 -21.86 11.91
C ALA A 652 1.25 -21.32 12.28
N GLN A 653 1.60 -21.41 13.57
CA GLN A 653 2.94 -21.01 14.03
C GLN A 653 4.03 -21.93 13.47
N ALA A 654 3.75 -23.21 13.29
CA ALA A 654 4.68 -24.16 12.65
C ALA A 654 4.94 -23.76 11.18
N PHE A 655 3.91 -23.40 10.41
CA PHE A 655 4.09 -22.89 9.05
C PHE A 655 4.95 -21.63 9.02
N VAL A 656 4.71 -20.67 9.91
CA VAL A 656 5.54 -19.47 10.02
C VAL A 656 6.99 -19.82 10.35
N ASN A 657 7.24 -20.73 11.27
CA ASN A 657 8.58 -21.14 11.65
C ASN A 657 9.32 -21.82 10.47
N MET A 658 8.63 -22.67 9.71
CA MET A 658 9.19 -23.32 8.51
C MET A 658 9.47 -22.31 7.38
N ALA A 659 8.62 -21.29 7.24
CA ALA A 659 8.86 -20.20 6.30
C ALA A 659 10.13 -19.41 6.64
N LEU A 660 10.39 -19.16 7.92
CA LEU A 660 11.55 -18.41 8.43
C LEU A 660 12.85 -19.25 8.51
N ALA A 661 12.76 -20.56 8.36
CA ALA A 661 13.93 -21.46 8.46
C ALA A 661 14.68 -21.54 7.12
N ASP A 662 15.48 -20.54 6.81
CA ASP A 662 16.10 -20.31 5.49
C ASP A 662 16.99 -21.45 4.97
N LYS A 663 17.49 -22.31 5.84
CA LYS A 663 18.34 -23.45 5.49
C LYS A 663 17.64 -24.81 5.60
N THR A 664 16.30 -24.80 5.65
CA THR A 664 15.50 -26.01 5.82
C THR A 664 14.65 -26.25 4.56
N THR A 665 14.86 -27.39 3.91
CA THR A 665 14.05 -27.91 2.80
C THR A 665 13.93 -29.42 2.89
N GLY A 666 12.87 -30.04 2.36
CA GLY A 666 12.58 -31.46 2.45
C GLY A 666 12.18 -31.96 3.85
N ALA A 667 11.99 -31.05 4.80
CA ALA A 667 11.73 -31.35 6.20
C ALA A 667 10.24 -31.46 6.52
N ILE A 668 9.95 -32.23 7.58
CA ILE A 668 8.60 -32.38 8.14
C ILE A 668 8.63 -31.86 9.57
N LEU A 669 7.77 -30.94 9.90
CA LEU A 669 7.56 -30.51 11.28
C LEU A 669 6.24 -31.09 11.80
N THR A 670 6.35 -31.94 12.84
CA THR A 670 5.17 -32.54 13.45
C THR A 670 4.62 -31.66 14.58
N VAL A 671 3.30 -31.42 14.56
CA VAL A 671 2.55 -30.63 15.53
C VAL A 671 1.36 -31.46 16.01
N ASP A 672 1.58 -32.30 17.00
CA ASP A 672 0.56 -33.26 17.50
C ASP A 672 0.63 -33.47 19.02
N GLY A 673 1.39 -32.65 19.74
CA GLY A 673 1.59 -32.77 21.18
C GLY A 673 2.33 -34.05 21.61
N GLY A 674 2.94 -34.78 20.66
CA GLY A 674 3.53 -36.08 20.92
C GLY A 674 2.53 -37.21 20.80
N ASN A 675 1.54 -37.14 19.94
CA ASN A 675 0.61 -38.26 19.68
C ASN A 675 1.28 -39.37 18.88
N ILE A 676 2.22 -40.01 19.52
CA ILE A 676 2.92 -41.12 18.92
C ILE A 676 2.45 -42.41 19.56
N ALA A 677 1.46 -43.00 19.09
CA ALA A 677 1.47 -44.44 19.31
C ALA A 677 2.48 -45.15 18.38
N ALA A 678 3.53 -44.50 17.86
CA ALA A 678 4.60 -45.20 17.19
C ALA A 678 5.05 -44.75 15.80
N ALA A 679 5.10 -43.54 15.44
CA ALA A 679 5.69 -43.24 14.15
C ALA A 679 7.14 -42.79 14.29
N PRO A 680 8.08 -43.27 13.47
CA PRO A 680 9.35 -42.58 13.26
C PRO A 680 9.07 -41.21 12.71
N ARG A 681 9.62 -40.19 13.31
CA ARG A 681 9.39 -38.77 12.98
C ARG A 681 10.51 -38.22 12.14
#